data_417a659b48676c6137984ac97dd67a7d
#
_entry.id   417a659b48676c6137984ac97dd67a7d
#
_cell.length_a   1.000
_cell.length_b   1.000
_cell.length_c   1.000
_cell.angle_alpha   90.00
_cell.angle_beta   90.00
_cell.angle_gamma   90.00
#
_symmetry.space_group_name_H-M   'P 1'
#
loop_
_entity.id
_entity.type
_entity.pdbx_description
1 polymer ?
#
loop_
_entity_poly.entity_id
_entity_poly.type
_entity_poly.pdbx_seq_one_letter_code
_entity_poly.pdbx_strand_id
1 'polypeptide(L)'
;MLRKSLAFVVVALLLAAGASAQSVGLVLSGGGAKGLYHIGVIQALEENEIPIDYVAGTSMGSIIAALYAAGYSPEEMRAIVDSGQVREWVSGRIDSRYASYYRQMQDQPSMLTLRLNLRDEEKRSDAKNKSRLVLPSHLISSSQIDLALAELLTPASTASGGDFDRLMVPFRCVASDLVARKPYVLKTGDLGEAVRASMAIPLAFNPIEKDSMLLYDGGIYDNFPWKPLDETFRPDYLIGSKCTSGNTEPNAKSIMDQVWMLTMEKTDYDMPAGRSTLIERAVDVSMLDFSQADAIIQSGYDDTMALMDSLKSAVPRRMSRGEALRRRAAFRERCPELLFNRYAIEGLNPAQTTYVRDNMQLDHQHDGEPKILSFERVKDKYFSVLADGNFSTEYPYMRYDPKSGYYGIDFRLTTKPDYKILIGGNISSTAFNQAYVGFEYHRIRHAANRYYTHLFLGPVSSAVMLGGRTDFFLWRPLFVDYSYNFTARNYKNGNFGNLTSVSNTESMKFLENFLSLGFGFPVTHRSAFVIRLNGGQERYYYSLDRASYKENYYEDLTTLNYISPKIELRRSSLDRMIFPHSGTSLSLSGIYLYGRDRFVPSPYSRDEQRLRKSKRDVSWWGARIVWNQYFQISGSKWFSLGYGAEAVVTTIPTLSNDKVTRMLMPAYRPTLHSQTVYMPEYRATRYAAVSVMPTFDFSDRFFLRTGIYAMFAERFRPTDDRMRYIVDASLVYHTGIGPISLSLTKYNVKNWDNLFLTFNFGYAMFRPRGIHY
;
A
#
# COMPACT_ATOMS: atom_id res chain seq x y z
N MET A 1 37.55 68.64 28.98
CA MET A 1 37.51 67.20 28.90
C MET A 1 36.13 66.67 28.52
N LEU A 2 35.02 67.15 29.06
CA LEU A 2 33.65 66.64 28.75
C LEU A 2 33.25 66.67 27.28
N ARG A 3 33.62 67.70 26.49
CA ARG A 3 33.29 67.78 25.04
C ARG A 3 33.99 66.73 24.19
N LYS A 4 35.22 66.32 24.54
CA LYS A 4 35.94 65.24 23.87
C LYS A 4 35.40 63.86 24.19
N SER A 5 34.96 63.66 25.40
CA SER A 5 34.32 62.41 25.83
C SER A 5 32.94 62.25 25.22
N LEU A 6 32.16 63.32 25.09
CA LEU A 6 30.85 63.30 24.42
C LEU A 6 30.97 63.00 22.90
N ALA A 7 31.99 63.61 22.26
CA ALA A 7 32.27 63.32 20.86
C ALA A 7 32.69 61.87 20.60
N PHE A 8 33.48 61.31 21.54
CA PHE A 8 33.87 59.89 21.44
C PHE A 8 32.70 58.94 21.65
N VAL A 9 31.79 59.26 22.56
CA VAL A 9 30.55 58.47 22.82
C VAL A 9 29.60 58.59 21.61
N VAL A 10 29.45 59.77 21.01
CA VAL A 10 28.63 59.97 19.81
C VAL A 10 29.23 59.26 18.58
N VAL A 11 30.56 59.30 18.41
CA VAL A 11 31.26 58.56 17.36
C VAL A 11 31.18 57.05 17.62
N ALA A 12 31.32 56.59 18.85
CA ALA A 12 31.12 55.18 19.20
C ALA A 12 29.67 54.72 19.02
N LEU A 13 28.68 55.58 19.32
CA LEU A 13 27.25 55.31 19.06
C LEU A 13 26.93 55.35 17.55
N LEU A 14 27.57 56.23 16.77
CA LEU A 14 27.43 56.27 15.34
C LEU A 14 28.15 55.10 14.64
N LEU A 15 29.27 54.64 15.17
CA LEU A 15 29.93 53.42 14.71
C LEU A 15 29.16 52.17 15.11
N ALA A 16 28.51 52.14 16.27
CA ALA A 16 27.61 51.10 16.68
C ALA A 16 26.28 51.06 15.90
N ALA A 17 25.79 52.26 15.45
CA ALA A 17 24.61 52.35 14.60
C ALA A 17 24.89 51.96 13.13
N GLY A 18 26.17 51.89 12.72
CA GLY A 18 26.58 51.48 11.35
C GLY A 18 26.93 50.00 11.21
N ALA A 19 26.91 49.24 12.27
CA ALA A 19 27.03 47.77 12.19
C ALA A 19 25.69 47.18 11.77
N SER A 20 25.26 47.34 10.52
CA SER A 20 24.22 46.52 9.90
C SER A 20 24.67 45.06 10.09
N ALA A 21 23.94 44.32 10.91
CA ALA A 21 24.25 42.90 11.11
C ALA A 21 24.11 42.20 9.76
N GLN A 22 25.22 41.70 9.24
CA GLN A 22 25.24 41.00 7.92
C GLN A 22 24.16 39.92 7.86
N SER A 23 23.26 40.02 6.89
CA SER A 23 22.18 39.08 6.67
C SER A 23 22.59 37.93 5.72
N VAL A 24 22.11 36.73 6.01
CA VAL A 24 22.48 35.51 5.26
C VAL A 24 21.25 34.84 4.69
N GLY A 25 21.27 34.60 3.38
CA GLY A 25 20.25 33.82 2.67
C GLY A 25 20.75 32.41 2.34
N LEU A 26 19.95 31.40 2.66
CA LEU A 26 20.23 29.99 2.33
C LEU A 26 19.32 29.53 1.18
N VAL A 27 19.91 28.95 0.14
CA VAL A 27 19.19 28.43 -1.03
C VAL A 27 19.40 26.92 -1.15
N LEU A 28 18.30 26.17 -1.26
CA LEU A 28 18.29 24.71 -1.30
C LEU A 28 17.73 24.21 -2.64
N SER A 29 18.53 23.41 -3.36
CA SER A 29 18.10 22.84 -4.65
C SER A 29 17.07 21.73 -4.50
N GLY A 30 16.30 21.47 -5.54
CA GLY A 30 15.53 20.23 -5.67
C GLY A 30 16.45 19.02 -5.90
N GLY A 31 15.88 17.80 -5.78
CA GLY A 31 16.66 16.58 -6.03
C GLY A 31 16.03 15.28 -5.46
N GLY A 32 14.78 15.31 -4.96
CA GLY A 32 14.16 14.16 -4.34
C GLY A 32 14.96 13.68 -3.13
N ALA A 33 15.20 12.37 -2.97
CA ALA A 33 15.95 11.79 -1.84
C ALA A 33 17.34 12.41 -1.66
N LYS A 34 17.98 12.88 -2.75
CA LYS A 34 19.27 13.60 -2.70
C LYS A 34 19.20 14.85 -1.82
N GLY A 35 18.03 15.50 -1.74
CA GLY A 35 17.83 16.71 -0.95
C GLY A 35 17.89 16.52 0.57
N LEU A 36 17.94 15.28 1.09
CA LEU A 36 18.29 15.02 2.50
C LEU A 36 19.68 15.55 2.86
N TYR A 37 20.54 15.75 1.88
CA TYR A 37 21.82 16.45 1.97
C TYR A 37 21.72 17.80 2.69
N HIS A 38 20.65 18.55 2.43
CA HIS A 38 20.42 19.87 2.99
C HIS A 38 20.24 19.86 4.51
N ILE A 39 19.78 18.76 5.10
CA ILE A 39 19.68 18.61 6.56
C ILE A 39 21.09 18.69 7.19
N GLY A 40 22.06 17.97 6.59
CA GLY A 40 23.45 18.00 7.05
C GLY A 40 24.09 19.39 6.86
N VAL A 41 23.78 20.08 5.76
CA VAL A 41 24.25 21.47 5.54
C VAL A 41 23.73 22.40 6.63
N ILE A 42 22.42 22.39 6.92
CA ILE A 42 21.83 23.24 7.96
C ILE A 42 22.40 22.88 9.35
N GLN A 43 22.58 21.59 9.63
CA GLN A 43 23.19 21.13 10.88
C GLN A 43 24.60 21.73 11.08
N ALA A 44 25.46 21.61 10.08
CA ALA A 44 26.82 22.14 10.15
C ALA A 44 26.86 23.67 10.28
N LEU A 45 25.95 24.39 9.62
CA LEU A 45 25.83 25.85 9.76
C LEU A 45 25.40 26.26 11.18
N GLU A 46 24.34 25.61 11.74
CA GLU A 46 23.87 25.90 13.08
C GLU A 46 24.92 25.57 14.17
N GLU A 47 25.59 24.42 14.08
CA GLU A 47 26.63 24.00 15.03
C GLU A 47 27.82 24.94 15.03
N ASN A 48 28.08 25.59 13.91
CA ASN A 48 29.15 26.58 13.78
C ASN A 48 28.67 28.04 13.89
N GLU A 49 27.44 28.24 14.39
CA GLU A 49 26.84 29.53 14.67
C GLU A 49 26.73 30.47 13.44
N ILE A 50 26.71 29.90 12.24
CA ILE A 50 26.44 30.66 11.00
C ILE A 50 24.94 30.97 10.95
N PRO A 51 24.55 32.27 10.92
CA PRO A 51 23.14 32.64 10.90
C PRO A 51 22.46 32.32 9.61
N ILE A 52 21.16 31.97 9.68
CA ILE A 52 20.27 31.80 8.52
C ILE A 52 19.09 32.76 8.71
N ASP A 53 19.08 33.87 7.97
CA ASP A 53 18.07 34.92 8.12
C ASP A 53 16.92 34.74 7.12
N TYR A 54 17.21 34.20 5.94
CA TYR A 54 16.25 33.93 4.86
C TYR A 54 16.52 32.57 4.26
N VAL A 55 15.46 31.88 3.82
CA VAL A 55 15.62 30.57 3.18
C VAL A 55 14.71 30.45 1.97
N ALA A 56 15.25 29.85 0.89
CA ALA A 56 14.44 29.46 -0.27
C ALA A 56 14.77 28.04 -0.71
N GLY A 57 13.80 27.37 -1.35
CA GLY A 57 14.00 26.02 -1.84
C GLY A 57 13.04 25.60 -2.93
N THR A 58 13.43 24.58 -3.68
CA THR A 58 12.62 23.93 -4.70
C THR A 58 12.49 22.44 -4.39
N SER A 59 11.31 21.84 -4.62
CA SER A 59 11.08 20.40 -4.46
C SER A 59 11.48 19.91 -3.04
N MET A 60 12.36 18.92 -2.90
CA MET A 60 12.86 18.49 -1.58
C MET A 60 13.54 19.63 -0.81
N GLY A 61 14.24 20.52 -1.52
CA GLY A 61 14.81 21.70 -0.87
C GLY A 61 13.73 22.63 -0.28
N SER A 62 12.53 22.70 -0.89
CA SER A 62 11.41 23.47 -0.33
C SER A 62 10.84 22.82 0.94
N ILE A 63 10.82 21.47 1.02
CA ILE A 63 10.39 20.73 2.21
C ILE A 63 11.33 21.04 3.37
N ILE A 64 12.64 20.87 3.17
CA ILE A 64 13.65 21.12 4.22
C ILE A 64 13.67 22.59 4.62
N ALA A 65 13.61 23.52 3.66
CA ALA A 65 13.55 24.96 3.93
C ALA A 65 12.29 25.35 4.70
N ALA A 66 11.13 24.82 4.36
CA ALA A 66 9.87 25.10 5.05
C ALA A 66 9.84 24.52 6.46
N LEU A 67 10.35 23.32 6.68
CA LEU A 67 10.50 22.76 8.04
C LEU A 67 11.40 23.63 8.89
N TYR A 68 12.53 24.06 8.35
CA TYR A 68 13.42 25.00 9.06
C TYR A 68 12.73 26.33 9.36
N ALA A 69 12.05 26.92 8.38
CA ALA A 69 11.29 28.16 8.54
C ALA A 69 10.13 28.05 9.53
N ALA A 70 9.54 26.84 9.66
CA ALA A 70 8.52 26.50 10.64
C ALA A 70 9.07 26.18 12.05
N GLY A 71 10.39 26.25 12.24
CA GLY A 71 11.04 26.08 13.53
C GLY A 71 11.44 24.63 13.86
N TYR A 72 11.53 23.72 12.90
CA TYR A 72 12.13 22.40 13.12
C TYR A 72 13.65 22.49 13.18
N SER A 73 14.26 21.79 14.12
CA SER A 73 15.72 21.67 14.17
C SER A 73 16.21 20.60 13.19
N PRO A 74 17.52 20.62 12.82
CA PRO A 74 18.10 19.55 12.01
C PRO A 74 17.92 18.16 12.63
N GLU A 75 18.01 18.05 13.95
CA GLU A 75 17.81 16.79 14.68
C GLU A 75 16.35 16.30 14.57
N GLU A 76 15.38 17.21 14.65
CA GLU A 76 13.96 16.85 14.47
C GLU A 76 13.67 16.44 13.03
N MET A 77 14.23 17.11 12.03
CA MET A 77 14.11 16.72 10.63
C MET A 77 14.73 15.33 10.40
N ARG A 78 15.89 15.05 10.99
CA ARG A 78 16.53 13.74 10.95
C ARG A 78 15.65 12.67 11.61
N ALA A 79 15.06 12.96 12.77
CA ALA A 79 14.15 12.03 13.44
C ALA A 79 12.92 11.66 12.58
N ILE A 80 12.36 12.60 11.81
CA ILE A 80 11.29 12.33 10.84
C ILE A 80 11.78 11.33 9.77
N VAL A 81 12.97 11.51 9.24
CA VAL A 81 13.56 10.62 8.24
C VAL A 81 13.84 9.23 8.84
N ASP A 82 14.42 9.16 10.02
CA ASP A 82 14.81 7.93 10.72
C ASP A 82 13.58 7.10 11.14
N SER A 83 12.43 7.74 11.36
CA SER A 83 11.17 7.07 11.69
C SER A 83 10.65 6.16 10.56
N GLY A 84 11.19 6.30 9.33
CA GLY A 84 10.75 5.59 8.14
C GLY A 84 9.48 6.14 7.49
N GLN A 85 8.82 7.13 8.09
CA GLN A 85 7.58 7.72 7.57
C GLN A 85 7.75 8.32 6.18
N VAL A 86 8.90 8.93 5.89
CA VAL A 86 9.18 9.52 4.56
C VAL A 86 9.07 8.46 3.45
N ARG A 87 9.52 7.22 3.69
CA ARG A 87 9.37 6.12 2.72
C ARG A 87 7.90 5.74 2.51
N GLU A 88 7.10 5.76 3.56
CA GLU A 88 5.66 5.52 3.49
C GLU A 88 4.97 6.61 2.66
N TRP A 89 5.29 7.88 2.90
CA TRP A 89 4.70 9.02 2.19
C TRP A 89 4.95 8.96 0.67
N VAL A 90 6.19 8.67 0.28
CA VAL A 90 6.55 8.59 -1.17
C VAL A 90 6.13 7.27 -1.81
N SER A 91 5.81 6.24 -1.04
CA SER A 91 5.28 4.99 -1.58
C SER A 91 3.84 5.14 -2.12
N GLY A 92 3.11 6.13 -1.64
CA GLY A 92 1.69 6.37 -1.94
C GLY A 92 0.76 5.26 -1.44
N ARG A 93 1.28 4.29 -0.69
CA ARG A 93 0.50 3.19 -0.13
C ARG A 93 -0.07 3.60 1.22
N ILE A 94 -1.36 3.43 1.39
CA ILE A 94 -1.98 3.60 2.70
C ILE A 94 -1.60 2.39 3.56
N ASP A 95 -1.08 2.65 4.76
CA ASP A 95 -0.71 1.59 5.69
C ASP A 95 -1.91 0.66 5.95
N SER A 96 -1.64 -0.63 5.95
CA SER A 96 -2.64 -1.67 6.19
C SER A 96 -3.35 -1.53 7.55
N ARG A 97 -2.76 -0.82 8.52
CA ARG A 97 -3.41 -0.50 9.80
C ARG A 97 -4.68 0.33 9.66
N TYR A 98 -4.79 1.16 8.59
CA TYR A 98 -5.97 1.96 8.28
C TYR A 98 -7.00 1.21 7.43
N ALA A 99 -6.57 0.15 6.75
CA ALA A 99 -7.45 -0.63 5.90
C ALA A 99 -8.40 -1.49 6.73
N SER A 100 -9.68 -1.28 6.57
CA SER A 100 -10.69 -2.14 7.19
C SER A 100 -10.74 -3.49 6.49
N TYR A 101 -10.29 -4.54 7.17
CA TYR A 101 -10.18 -5.89 6.61
C TYR A 101 -11.47 -6.37 5.94
N TYR A 102 -12.64 -6.10 6.54
CA TYR A 102 -13.91 -6.56 6.00
C TYR A 102 -14.22 -6.00 4.58
N ARG A 103 -13.62 -4.87 4.19
CA ARG A 103 -13.76 -4.29 2.86
C ARG A 103 -12.83 -4.89 1.82
N GLN A 104 -11.74 -5.52 2.28
CA GLN A 104 -10.70 -6.13 1.45
C GLN A 104 -10.76 -7.67 1.43
N MET A 105 -11.80 -8.28 1.96
CA MET A 105 -11.92 -9.73 2.16
C MET A 105 -11.81 -10.60 0.89
N GLN A 106 -11.84 -10.03 -0.29
CA GLN A 106 -11.69 -10.77 -1.54
C GLN A 106 -10.28 -10.58 -2.08
N ASP A 107 -9.45 -11.61 -1.90
CA ASP A 107 -8.17 -11.70 -2.57
C ASP A 107 -8.38 -11.80 -4.09
N GLN A 108 -7.67 -10.99 -4.86
CA GLN A 108 -7.76 -10.94 -6.31
C GLN A 108 -6.37 -11.19 -6.91
N PRO A 109 -6.25 -12.08 -7.93
CA PRO A 109 -4.96 -12.37 -8.58
C PRO A 109 -4.59 -11.30 -9.62
N SER A 110 -5.03 -10.06 -9.45
CA SER A 110 -4.75 -9.00 -10.41
C SER A 110 -3.32 -8.50 -10.28
N MET A 111 -2.63 -8.48 -11.40
CA MET A 111 -1.31 -7.88 -11.59
C MET A 111 -1.42 -6.44 -12.10
N LEU A 112 -2.45 -6.18 -12.88
CA LEU A 112 -2.75 -4.88 -13.48
C LEU A 112 -4.21 -4.53 -13.23
N THR A 113 -4.46 -3.29 -12.77
CA THR A 113 -5.80 -2.73 -12.62
C THR A 113 -5.94 -1.48 -13.47
N LEU A 114 -6.83 -1.53 -14.44
CA LEU A 114 -7.20 -0.39 -15.27
C LEU A 114 -8.53 0.17 -14.80
N ARG A 115 -8.63 1.49 -14.69
CA ARG A 115 -9.87 2.18 -14.34
C ARG A 115 -10.40 2.93 -15.54
N LEU A 116 -11.71 2.83 -15.77
CA LEU A 116 -12.38 3.45 -16.91
C LEU A 116 -13.50 4.36 -16.41
N ASN A 117 -13.60 5.56 -16.97
CA ASN A 117 -14.74 6.43 -16.82
C ASN A 117 -15.59 6.32 -18.09
N LEU A 118 -16.78 5.74 -17.97
CA LEU A 118 -17.73 5.60 -19.07
C LEU A 118 -18.90 6.60 -18.95
N ARG A 119 -18.90 7.51 -17.99
CA ARG A 119 -19.93 8.52 -17.88
C ARG A 119 -19.71 9.61 -18.91
N ASP A 120 -20.65 9.77 -19.83
CA ASP A 120 -20.86 11.01 -20.54
C ASP A 120 -21.21 12.09 -19.51
N GLU A 121 -20.41 13.15 -19.45
CA GLU A 121 -20.82 14.38 -18.77
C GLU A 121 -22.01 14.98 -19.57
N GLU A 122 -23.22 14.72 -19.13
CA GLU A 122 -24.47 15.27 -19.68
C GLU A 122 -24.57 16.81 -19.63
N LYS A 123 -23.48 17.54 -19.44
CA LYS A 123 -23.48 19.01 -19.31
C LYS A 123 -22.39 19.77 -20.06
N ARG A 124 -21.81 19.22 -21.13
CA ARG A 124 -21.07 20.06 -22.10
C ARG A 124 -21.47 19.72 -23.52
N SER A 125 -22.04 20.70 -24.18
CA SER A 125 -22.57 20.70 -25.54
C SER A 125 -21.46 20.55 -26.61
N ASP A 126 -20.70 19.45 -26.61
CA ASP A 126 -19.85 19.11 -27.74
C ASP A 126 -19.86 17.61 -27.98
N ALA A 127 -20.57 17.21 -29.02
CA ALA A 127 -20.91 15.87 -29.44
C ALA A 127 -19.72 15.05 -29.98
N LYS A 128 -18.54 15.05 -29.35
CA LYS A 128 -17.36 14.28 -29.80
C LYS A 128 -16.58 13.53 -28.71
N ASN A 129 -17.05 13.41 -27.48
CA ASN A 129 -16.29 12.65 -26.48
C ASN A 129 -16.82 11.22 -26.33
N LYS A 130 -16.25 10.33 -27.14
CA LYS A 130 -16.30 8.87 -26.96
C LYS A 130 -15.64 8.48 -25.64
N SER A 131 -16.14 7.45 -24.97
CA SER A 131 -15.53 6.78 -23.81
C SER A 131 -13.99 6.78 -23.91
N ARG A 132 -13.31 7.50 -23.01
CA ARG A 132 -11.85 7.54 -22.98
C ARG A 132 -11.35 6.64 -21.85
N LEU A 133 -10.37 5.81 -22.19
CA LEU A 133 -9.51 5.16 -21.21
C LEU A 133 -8.83 6.28 -20.42
N VAL A 134 -9.22 6.45 -19.15
CA VAL A 134 -8.55 7.40 -18.27
C VAL A 134 -7.32 6.69 -17.72
N LEU A 135 -6.17 6.96 -18.34
CA LEU A 135 -4.90 6.61 -17.72
C LEU A 135 -4.77 7.42 -16.43
N PRO A 136 -4.23 6.84 -15.36
CA PRO A 136 -3.98 7.57 -14.14
C PRO A 136 -3.07 8.76 -14.45
N SER A 137 -3.45 9.96 -13.99
CA SER A 137 -2.65 11.18 -14.15
C SER A 137 -1.34 11.14 -13.37
N HIS A 138 -1.23 10.20 -12.42
CA HIS A 138 -0.09 10.00 -11.52
C HIS A 138 0.03 8.53 -11.13
N LEU A 139 1.25 8.11 -10.84
CA LEU A 139 1.58 6.74 -10.45
C LEU A 139 1.53 6.54 -8.93
N ILE A 140 1.75 7.61 -8.16
CA ILE A 140 1.85 7.59 -6.70
C ILE A 140 0.70 8.41 -6.11
N SER A 141 -0.06 7.83 -5.18
CA SER A 141 -1.08 8.59 -4.44
C SER A 141 -0.41 9.60 -3.50
N SER A 142 -0.80 10.88 -3.61
CA SER A 142 -0.23 11.93 -2.76
C SER A 142 -0.86 12.01 -1.35
N SER A 143 -1.94 11.28 -1.09
CA SER A 143 -2.72 11.41 0.15
C SER A 143 -1.93 11.27 1.45
N GLN A 144 -0.86 10.46 1.46
CA GLN A 144 0.02 10.33 2.61
C GLN A 144 0.84 11.59 2.85
N ILE A 145 1.52 12.07 1.80
CA ILE A 145 2.37 13.24 1.91
C ILE A 145 1.56 14.54 2.05
N ASP A 146 0.37 14.60 1.43
CA ASP A 146 -0.54 15.75 1.57
C ASP A 146 -0.95 15.95 3.04
N LEU A 147 -1.37 14.87 3.72
CA LEU A 147 -1.75 14.95 5.12
C LEU A 147 -0.53 15.18 6.03
N ALA A 148 0.64 14.60 5.71
CA ALA A 148 1.87 14.80 6.48
C ALA A 148 2.37 16.24 6.38
N LEU A 149 2.37 16.86 5.20
CA LEU A 149 2.73 18.28 5.04
C LEU A 149 1.75 19.19 5.77
N ALA A 150 0.45 18.88 5.71
CA ALA A 150 -0.55 19.61 6.48
C ALA A 150 -0.31 19.47 8.00
N GLU A 151 -0.01 18.26 8.51
CA GLU A 151 0.35 18.03 9.92
C GLU A 151 1.55 18.87 10.37
N LEU A 152 2.63 18.83 9.60
CA LEU A 152 3.90 19.43 9.97
C LEU A 152 3.90 20.97 9.82
N LEU A 153 3.18 21.52 8.86
CA LEU A 153 3.34 22.92 8.45
C LEU A 153 2.12 23.81 8.77
N THR A 154 0.92 23.28 8.99
CA THR A 154 -0.26 24.09 9.32
C THR A 154 -0.13 24.92 10.59
N PRO A 155 0.45 24.41 11.71
CA PRO A 155 0.62 25.23 12.90
C PRO A 155 1.48 26.48 12.65
N ALA A 156 2.57 26.34 11.88
CA ALA A 156 3.44 27.45 11.51
C ALA A 156 2.76 28.41 10.51
N SER A 157 2.00 27.86 9.56
CA SER A 157 1.19 28.66 8.63
C SER A 157 0.17 29.51 9.39
N THR A 158 -0.48 28.94 10.40
CA THR A 158 -1.41 29.66 11.29
C THR A 158 -0.71 30.74 12.10
N ALA A 159 0.42 30.43 12.72
CA ALA A 159 1.19 31.39 13.52
C ALA A 159 1.71 32.58 12.71
N SER A 160 2.00 32.38 11.43
CA SER A 160 2.42 33.44 10.49
C SER A 160 1.24 34.20 9.86
N GLY A 161 0.01 33.71 10.04
CA GLY A 161 -1.16 34.26 9.37
C GLY A 161 -1.16 34.02 7.85
N GLY A 162 -0.45 32.98 7.39
CA GLY A 162 -0.28 32.66 5.98
C GLY A 162 0.69 33.60 5.23
N ASP A 163 1.43 34.44 5.91
CA ASP A 163 2.50 35.29 5.36
C ASP A 163 3.86 34.64 5.66
N PHE A 164 4.58 34.18 4.60
CA PHE A 164 5.83 33.45 4.78
C PHE A 164 6.99 34.34 5.26
N ASP A 165 6.83 35.68 5.22
CA ASP A 165 7.79 36.62 5.79
C ASP A 165 7.71 36.64 7.34
N ARG A 166 6.62 36.16 7.93
CA ARG A 166 6.37 36.11 9.36
C ARG A 166 6.66 34.74 10.00
N LEU A 167 7.17 33.77 9.23
CA LEU A 167 7.68 32.51 9.75
C LEU A 167 8.89 32.75 10.65
N MET A 168 9.38 31.71 11.35
CA MET A 168 10.59 31.83 12.15
C MET A 168 11.77 32.34 11.31
N VAL A 169 11.90 31.83 10.09
CA VAL A 169 12.80 32.36 9.06
C VAL A 169 11.95 32.67 7.82
N PRO A 170 12.00 33.91 7.29
CA PRO A 170 11.30 34.27 6.06
C PRO A 170 11.63 33.31 4.92
N PHE A 171 10.59 32.87 4.20
CA PHE A 171 10.67 31.72 3.31
C PHE A 171 10.13 32.03 1.92
N ARG A 172 10.75 31.43 0.89
CA ARG A 172 10.25 31.35 -0.47
C ARG A 172 10.35 29.92 -1.00
N CYS A 173 9.36 29.48 -1.75
CA CYS A 173 9.50 28.29 -2.58
C CYS A 173 8.99 28.54 -4.00
N VAL A 174 9.48 27.72 -4.91
CA VAL A 174 9.14 27.85 -6.33
C VAL A 174 8.37 26.61 -6.77
N ALA A 175 7.26 26.83 -7.46
CA ALA A 175 6.54 25.85 -8.28
C ALA A 175 6.59 26.24 -9.74
N SER A 176 6.23 25.34 -10.64
CA SER A 176 6.16 25.59 -12.09
C SER A 176 4.72 25.71 -12.54
N ASP A 177 4.31 26.87 -13.02
CA ASP A 177 3.01 27.07 -13.66
C ASP A 177 3.08 26.57 -15.11
N LEU A 178 2.49 25.41 -15.38
CA LEU A 178 2.47 24.84 -16.74
C LEU A 178 1.55 25.59 -17.71
N VAL A 179 0.57 26.36 -17.21
CA VAL A 179 -0.32 27.15 -18.06
C VAL A 179 0.44 28.35 -18.59
N ALA A 180 1.12 29.09 -17.71
CA ALA A 180 1.92 30.26 -18.07
C ALA A 180 3.35 29.92 -18.54
N ARG A 181 3.80 28.65 -18.34
CA ARG A 181 5.16 28.17 -18.69
C ARG A 181 6.27 29.00 -18.06
N LYS A 182 6.17 29.23 -16.74
CA LYS A 182 7.17 30.01 -15.99
C LYS A 182 7.24 29.57 -14.54
N PRO A 183 8.33 29.89 -13.84
CA PRO A 183 8.40 29.68 -12.39
C PRO A 183 7.38 30.58 -11.68
N TYR A 184 6.79 30.05 -10.60
CA TYR A 184 5.85 30.76 -9.73
C TYR A 184 6.39 30.76 -8.30
N VAL A 185 6.70 31.94 -7.79
CA VAL A 185 7.24 32.13 -6.43
C VAL A 185 6.09 32.20 -5.43
N LEU A 186 6.05 31.25 -4.53
CA LEU A 186 5.07 31.15 -3.45
C LEU A 186 5.60 31.87 -2.21
N LYS A 187 4.83 32.82 -1.68
CA LYS A 187 5.18 33.70 -0.54
C LYS A 187 4.09 33.87 0.49
N THR A 188 2.87 33.42 0.17
CA THR A 188 1.69 33.54 1.03
C THR A 188 0.74 32.37 0.80
N GLY A 189 -0.17 32.12 1.77
CA GLY A 189 -1.19 31.08 1.73
C GLY A 189 -0.93 29.97 2.73
N ASP A 190 -1.41 28.76 2.43
CA ASP A 190 -1.08 27.58 3.24
C ASP A 190 0.33 27.10 2.90
N LEU A 191 1.17 27.00 3.93
CA LEU A 191 2.59 26.66 3.75
C LEU A 191 2.76 25.21 3.24
N GLY A 192 1.94 24.28 3.73
CA GLY A 192 1.99 22.89 3.30
C GLY A 192 1.53 22.73 1.85
N GLU A 193 0.48 23.45 1.41
CA GLU A 193 0.06 23.49 0.01
C GLU A 193 1.16 24.05 -0.91
N ALA A 194 1.81 25.14 -0.47
CA ALA A 194 2.88 25.75 -1.26
C ALA A 194 4.06 24.79 -1.47
N VAL A 195 4.49 24.11 -0.41
CA VAL A 195 5.54 23.09 -0.48
C VAL A 195 5.09 21.90 -1.33
N ARG A 196 3.83 21.46 -1.19
CA ARG A 196 3.25 20.38 -1.97
C ARG A 196 3.20 20.70 -3.47
N ALA A 197 2.91 21.95 -3.84
CA ALA A 197 2.98 22.40 -5.22
C ALA A 197 4.43 22.33 -5.75
N SER A 198 5.40 22.83 -4.95
CA SER A 198 6.81 22.84 -5.29
C SER A 198 7.43 21.44 -5.52
N MET A 199 6.83 20.38 -4.95
CA MET A 199 7.31 19.00 -5.07
C MET A 199 6.46 18.10 -5.97
N ALA A 200 5.52 18.65 -6.72
CA ALA A 200 4.59 17.89 -7.57
C ALA A 200 5.27 17.38 -8.84
N ILE A 201 6.08 16.35 -8.74
CA ILE A 201 6.80 15.74 -9.88
C ILE A 201 5.80 15.20 -10.91
N PRO A 202 5.87 15.62 -12.19
CA PRO A 202 5.01 15.11 -13.26
C PRO A 202 5.03 13.57 -13.34
N LEU A 203 3.88 12.97 -13.61
CA LEU A 203 3.65 11.53 -13.63
C LEU A 203 3.77 10.83 -12.25
N ALA A 204 4.59 11.33 -11.33
CA ALA A 204 4.68 10.77 -9.98
C ALA A 204 3.53 11.22 -9.10
N PHE A 205 3.30 12.53 -8.98
CA PHE A 205 2.27 13.12 -8.11
C PHE A 205 1.29 13.99 -8.87
N ASN A 206 0.09 14.17 -8.30
CA ASN A 206 -0.88 15.15 -8.82
C ASN A 206 -0.35 16.57 -8.71
N PRO A 207 -0.65 17.44 -9.71
CA PRO A 207 -0.43 18.89 -9.59
C PRO A 207 -1.35 19.50 -8.51
N ILE A 208 -1.02 20.72 -8.11
CA ILE A 208 -1.91 21.57 -7.33
C ILE A 208 -2.59 22.55 -8.29
N GLU A 209 -3.93 22.54 -8.30
CA GLU A 209 -4.72 23.52 -9.02
C GLU A 209 -5.03 24.70 -8.10
N LYS A 210 -4.59 25.91 -8.50
CA LYS A 210 -4.79 27.14 -7.72
C LYS A 210 -5.00 28.34 -8.64
N ASP A 211 -6.10 29.07 -8.44
CA ASP A 211 -6.38 30.30 -9.18
C ASP A 211 -6.20 30.16 -10.70
N SER A 212 -6.71 29.09 -11.30
CA SER A 212 -6.57 28.72 -12.72
C SER A 212 -5.12 28.39 -13.16
N MET A 213 -4.17 28.29 -12.24
CA MET A 213 -2.82 27.78 -12.48
C MET A 213 -2.78 26.27 -12.24
N LEU A 214 -1.94 25.58 -12.99
CA LEU A 214 -1.62 24.18 -12.81
C LEU A 214 -0.17 24.06 -12.35
N LEU A 215 0.02 23.92 -11.03
CA LEU A 215 1.33 23.97 -10.38
C LEU A 215 1.94 22.59 -10.24
N TYR A 216 3.12 22.45 -10.81
CA TYR A 216 3.98 21.27 -10.69
C TYR A 216 5.31 21.61 -10.01
N ASP A 217 6.17 20.60 -9.87
CA ASP A 217 7.50 20.71 -9.25
C ASP A 217 8.28 21.90 -9.84
N GLY A 218 8.81 22.72 -8.95
CA GLY A 218 9.56 23.93 -9.34
C GLY A 218 10.80 23.65 -10.16
N GLY A 219 11.36 22.44 -10.01
CA GLY A 219 12.53 22.00 -10.77
C GLY A 219 12.35 21.99 -12.28
N ILE A 220 11.11 22.08 -12.81
CA ILE A 220 10.87 22.21 -14.25
C ILE A 220 11.46 23.52 -14.79
N TYR A 221 11.27 24.65 -14.09
CA TYR A 221 11.70 25.98 -14.55
C TYR A 221 12.77 26.63 -13.68
N ASP A 222 12.84 26.32 -12.38
CA ASP A 222 13.84 26.87 -11.45
C ASP A 222 14.14 25.87 -10.32
N ASN A 223 15.15 25.03 -10.49
CA ASN A 223 15.56 24.04 -9.51
C ASN A 223 16.42 24.59 -8.36
N PHE A 224 16.87 25.87 -8.46
CA PHE A 224 17.76 26.49 -7.49
C PHE A 224 17.44 27.98 -7.32
N PRO A 225 16.43 28.34 -6.47
CA PRO A 225 15.77 29.64 -6.50
C PRO A 225 16.56 30.74 -5.77
N TRP A 226 17.84 30.97 -6.15
CA TRP A 226 18.65 32.00 -5.55
C TRP A 226 18.21 33.40 -5.98
N LYS A 227 17.78 33.59 -7.26
CA LYS A 227 17.26 34.86 -7.73
C LYS A 227 16.01 35.32 -7.01
N PRO A 228 14.95 34.50 -6.87
CA PRO A 228 13.79 34.85 -6.07
C PRO A 228 14.12 35.27 -4.62
N LEU A 229 15.08 34.59 -3.98
CA LEU A 229 15.52 34.96 -2.64
C LEU A 229 16.29 36.30 -2.64
N ASP A 230 17.26 36.46 -3.55
CA ASP A 230 18.08 37.65 -3.65
C ASP A 230 17.27 38.89 -4.01
N GLU A 231 16.38 38.79 -4.99
CA GLU A 231 15.51 39.89 -5.43
C GLU A 231 14.54 40.34 -4.34
N THR A 232 14.06 39.39 -3.52
CA THR A 232 13.08 39.68 -2.47
C THR A 232 13.73 40.26 -1.23
N PHE A 233 14.75 39.58 -0.69
CA PHE A 233 15.31 39.88 0.65
C PHE A 233 16.65 40.62 0.59
N ARG A 234 17.38 40.57 -0.52
CA ARG A 234 18.68 41.22 -0.74
C ARG A 234 19.66 40.92 0.40
N PRO A 235 19.92 39.64 0.73
CA PRO A 235 20.86 39.31 1.80
C PRO A 235 22.26 39.78 1.44
N ASP A 236 23.05 40.14 2.46
CA ASP A 236 24.42 40.52 2.27
C ASP A 236 25.31 39.37 1.81
N TYR A 237 24.92 38.13 2.16
CA TYR A 237 25.64 36.92 1.76
C TYR A 237 24.68 35.79 1.44
N LEU A 238 24.99 35.00 0.39
CA LEU A 238 24.23 33.86 -0.07
C LEU A 238 25.02 32.57 0.18
N ILE A 239 24.35 31.58 0.77
CA ILE A 239 24.86 30.22 0.87
C ILE A 239 23.95 29.33 0.00
N GLY A 240 24.52 28.70 -1.00
CA GLY A 240 23.80 27.75 -1.86
C GLY A 240 24.12 26.33 -1.45
N SER A 241 23.11 25.47 -1.39
CA SER A 241 23.25 24.03 -1.19
C SER A 241 22.66 23.28 -2.38
N LYS A 242 23.52 22.61 -3.15
CA LYS A 242 23.18 21.89 -4.38
C LYS A 242 23.51 20.40 -4.26
N CYS A 243 22.49 19.54 -4.34
CA CYS A 243 22.62 18.08 -4.17
C CYS A 243 22.54 17.30 -5.49
N THR A 244 22.52 17.97 -6.62
CA THR A 244 22.39 17.38 -7.96
C THR A 244 23.60 17.66 -8.83
N SER A 245 23.82 16.81 -9.85
CA SER A 245 24.88 17.00 -10.86
C SER A 245 24.66 18.21 -11.79
N GLY A 246 23.58 18.97 -11.60
CA GLY A 246 23.24 20.11 -12.46
C GLY A 246 22.64 19.68 -13.80
N ASN A 247 22.97 20.44 -14.85
CA ASN A 247 22.42 20.22 -16.21
C ASN A 247 23.14 19.08 -16.97
N THR A 248 23.25 17.88 -16.37
CA THR A 248 23.96 16.74 -16.95
C THR A 248 23.11 15.93 -17.92
N GLU A 249 23.78 15.07 -18.71
CA GLU A 249 23.13 14.22 -19.69
C GLU A 249 22.17 13.19 -19.04
N PRO A 250 21.01 12.88 -19.67
CA PRO A 250 20.03 11.95 -19.14
C PRO A 250 20.57 10.52 -19.09
N ASN A 251 20.22 9.79 -18.03
CA ASN A 251 20.50 8.37 -17.96
C ASN A 251 19.60 7.60 -18.94
N ALA A 252 20.21 7.05 -20.02
CA ALA A 252 19.50 6.32 -21.07
C ALA A 252 18.76 5.06 -20.56
N LYS A 253 19.01 4.61 -19.33
CA LYS A 253 18.38 3.42 -18.72
C LYS A 253 17.14 3.74 -17.85
N SER A 254 16.86 5.01 -17.58
CA SER A 254 15.73 5.45 -16.75
C SER A 254 14.74 6.27 -17.56
N ILE A 255 13.57 5.69 -17.85
CA ILE A 255 12.50 6.41 -18.58
C ILE A 255 12.04 7.64 -17.78
N MET A 256 11.99 7.56 -16.46
CA MET A 256 11.59 8.69 -15.62
C MET A 256 12.59 9.84 -15.71
N ASP A 257 13.90 9.53 -15.67
CA ASP A 257 14.94 10.56 -15.82
C ASP A 257 14.91 11.19 -17.21
N GLN A 258 14.63 10.41 -18.25
CA GLN A 258 14.49 10.92 -19.61
C GLN A 258 13.28 11.87 -19.74
N VAL A 259 12.10 11.48 -19.22
CA VAL A 259 10.90 12.34 -19.21
C VAL A 259 11.16 13.61 -18.40
N TRP A 260 11.81 13.48 -17.26
CA TRP A 260 12.19 14.60 -16.41
C TRP A 260 13.09 15.60 -17.15
N MET A 261 14.15 15.10 -17.78
CA MET A 261 15.07 15.92 -18.57
C MET A 261 14.42 16.58 -19.80
N LEU A 262 13.41 15.95 -20.41
CA LEU A 262 12.66 16.54 -21.51
C LEU A 262 11.76 17.71 -21.07
N THR A 263 11.41 17.77 -19.78
CA THR A 263 10.50 18.79 -19.22
C THR A 263 11.23 19.91 -18.50
N MET A 264 12.47 19.68 -18.03
CA MET A 264 13.23 20.67 -17.26
C MET A 264 13.95 21.67 -18.15
N GLU A 265 13.90 22.96 -17.77
CA GLU A 265 14.78 23.97 -18.28
C GLU A 265 16.15 23.96 -17.58
N LYS A 266 17.16 24.58 -18.22
CA LYS A 266 18.47 24.72 -17.61
C LYS A 266 18.39 25.65 -16.40
N THR A 267 18.71 25.11 -15.23
CA THR A 267 18.78 25.90 -14.00
C THR A 267 20.03 26.76 -13.95
N ASP A 268 19.86 27.99 -13.52
CA ASP A 268 20.96 28.91 -13.25
C ASP A 268 21.52 28.69 -11.84
N TYR A 269 22.75 28.17 -11.76
CA TYR A 269 23.46 27.95 -10.48
C TYR A 269 24.51 29.04 -10.20
N ASP A 270 24.64 30.04 -11.09
CA ASP A 270 25.68 31.08 -11.01
C ASP A 270 25.25 32.18 -10.06
N MET A 271 25.54 31.99 -8.78
CA MET A 271 25.31 33.00 -7.74
C MET A 271 26.28 34.17 -7.84
N PRO A 272 25.95 35.36 -7.28
CA PRO A 272 26.78 36.55 -7.34
C PRO A 272 28.17 36.33 -6.74
N ALA A 273 29.21 36.53 -7.58
CA ALA A 273 30.61 36.39 -7.14
C ALA A 273 30.96 37.38 -6.00
N GLY A 274 31.77 36.92 -5.07
CA GLY A 274 32.27 37.71 -3.93
C GLY A 274 31.30 37.84 -2.74
N ARG A 275 30.01 37.52 -2.89
CA ARG A 275 29.02 37.49 -1.81
C ARG A 275 28.24 36.19 -1.75
N SER A 276 28.80 35.09 -2.24
CA SER A 276 28.17 33.79 -2.16
C SER A 276 29.16 32.64 -2.02
N THR A 277 28.69 31.55 -1.43
CA THR A 277 29.38 30.25 -1.39
C THR A 277 28.41 29.15 -1.82
N LEU A 278 28.85 28.30 -2.75
CA LEU A 278 28.11 27.12 -3.18
C LEU A 278 28.70 25.87 -2.51
N ILE A 279 27.88 25.16 -1.74
CA ILE A 279 28.16 23.86 -1.17
C ILE A 279 27.51 22.85 -2.11
N GLU A 280 28.28 22.01 -2.79
CA GLU A 280 27.71 21.14 -3.81
C GLU A 280 28.26 19.73 -3.78
N ARG A 281 27.40 18.78 -4.05
CA ARG A 281 27.73 17.37 -4.27
C ARG A 281 26.76 16.74 -5.29
N ALA A 282 27.30 16.06 -6.28
CA ALA A 282 26.49 15.18 -7.13
C ALA A 282 26.19 13.87 -6.37
N VAL A 283 25.07 13.83 -5.63
CA VAL A 283 24.65 12.63 -4.88
C VAL A 283 24.14 11.58 -5.86
N ASP A 284 24.78 10.38 -5.85
CA ASP A 284 24.45 9.30 -6.80
C ASP A 284 23.43 8.32 -6.19
N VAL A 285 22.20 8.74 -6.08
CA VAL A 285 21.03 7.91 -5.71
C VAL A 285 19.84 8.25 -6.59
N SER A 286 18.90 7.31 -6.73
CA SER A 286 17.61 7.60 -7.40
C SER A 286 16.79 8.62 -6.61
N MET A 287 15.99 9.45 -7.32
CA MET A 287 15.18 10.52 -6.71
C MET A 287 14.18 10.03 -5.63
N LEU A 288 13.73 8.78 -5.70
CA LEU A 288 12.80 8.19 -4.74
C LEU A 288 13.45 7.11 -3.84
N ASP A 289 14.77 7.01 -3.84
CA ASP A 289 15.50 6.04 -2.99
C ASP A 289 16.01 6.68 -1.70
N PHE A 290 15.26 6.52 -0.63
CA PHE A 290 15.58 7.00 0.71
C PHE A 290 16.35 5.96 1.56
N SER A 291 16.91 4.92 0.95
CA SER A 291 17.58 3.83 1.69
C SER A 291 18.91 4.26 2.31
N GLN A 292 19.56 5.28 1.73
CA GLN A 292 20.87 5.79 2.13
C GLN A 292 20.80 7.15 2.86
N ALA A 293 19.69 7.42 3.56
CA ALA A 293 19.41 8.72 4.17
C ALA A 293 20.55 9.22 5.08
N ASP A 294 21.07 8.36 5.97
CA ASP A 294 22.16 8.72 6.89
C ASP A 294 23.43 9.14 6.16
N ALA A 295 23.84 8.40 5.14
CA ALA A 295 25.04 8.71 4.35
C ALA A 295 24.88 10.02 3.59
N ILE A 296 23.67 10.29 3.06
CA ILE A 296 23.37 11.54 2.34
C ILE A 296 23.42 12.73 3.28
N ILE A 297 22.78 12.66 4.45
CA ILE A 297 22.80 13.73 5.46
C ILE A 297 24.24 13.98 5.92
N GLN A 298 24.98 12.91 6.23
CA GLN A 298 26.38 13.03 6.66
C GLN A 298 27.24 13.70 5.59
N SER A 299 27.04 13.38 4.30
CA SER A 299 27.81 14.01 3.23
C SER A 299 27.56 15.53 3.13
N GLY A 300 26.33 15.98 3.40
CA GLY A 300 26.01 17.41 3.46
C GLY A 300 26.70 18.12 4.62
N TYR A 301 26.79 17.47 5.75
CA TYR A 301 27.54 17.96 6.92
C TYR A 301 29.02 18.06 6.60
N ASP A 302 29.64 17.00 6.08
CA ASP A 302 31.08 16.94 5.81
C ASP A 302 31.52 17.99 4.78
N ASP A 303 30.75 18.16 3.69
CA ASP A 303 31.05 19.14 2.65
C ASP A 303 30.96 20.59 3.17
N THR A 304 29.98 20.84 4.08
CA THR A 304 29.83 22.16 4.72
C THR A 304 30.99 22.43 5.66
N MET A 305 31.42 21.41 6.44
CA MET A 305 32.56 21.55 7.33
C MET A 305 33.87 21.78 6.57
N ALA A 306 34.04 21.20 5.40
CA ALA A 306 35.21 21.43 4.54
C ALA A 306 35.33 22.91 4.09
N LEU A 307 34.20 23.62 3.98
CA LEU A 307 34.15 25.03 3.62
C LEU A 307 33.99 25.98 4.81
N MET A 308 33.97 25.45 6.04
CA MET A 308 33.58 26.20 7.24
C MET A 308 34.49 27.38 7.56
N ASP A 309 35.81 27.26 7.38
CA ASP A 309 36.74 28.36 7.61
C ASP A 309 36.50 29.52 6.64
N SER A 310 36.23 29.20 5.38
CA SER A 310 35.84 30.16 4.34
C SER A 310 34.52 30.86 4.68
N LEU A 311 33.52 30.08 5.10
CA LEU A 311 32.21 30.59 5.51
C LEU A 311 32.33 31.50 6.74
N LYS A 312 33.12 31.10 7.73
CA LYS A 312 33.37 31.92 8.95
C LYS A 312 34.08 33.22 8.63
N SER A 313 34.95 33.23 7.65
CA SER A 313 35.63 34.43 7.17
C SER A 313 34.70 35.37 6.39
N ALA A 314 33.85 34.79 5.55
CA ALA A 314 32.91 35.56 4.70
C ALA A 314 31.69 36.05 5.53
N VAL A 315 31.27 35.33 6.53
CA VAL A 315 30.15 35.69 7.45
C VAL A 315 30.69 35.81 8.85
N PRO A 316 31.15 37.01 9.27
CA PRO A 316 31.70 37.21 10.62
C PRO A 316 30.63 37.24 11.73
N ARG A 317 29.37 37.52 11.41
CA ARG A 317 28.25 37.46 12.36
C ARG A 317 28.01 36.02 12.83
N ARG A 318 27.70 35.89 14.12
CA ARG A 318 27.38 34.60 14.75
C ARG A 318 26.01 34.65 15.39
N MET A 319 25.31 33.52 15.33
CA MET A 319 24.08 33.27 16.10
C MET A 319 24.34 32.12 17.06
N SER A 320 24.44 32.41 18.33
CA SER A 320 24.69 31.35 19.32
C SER A 320 23.59 30.31 19.34
N ARG A 321 23.95 29.09 19.68
CA ARG A 321 22.96 28.00 19.82
C ARG A 321 21.81 28.37 20.79
N GLY A 322 22.12 29.09 21.88
CA GLY A 322 21.11 29.57 22.82
C GLY A 322 20.15 30.58 22.21
N GLU A 323 20.61 31.43 21.31
CA GLU A 323 19.78 32.39 20.58
C GLU A 323 18.88 31.67 19.57
N ALA A 324 19.43 30.74 18.78
CA ALA A 324 18.67 29.91 17.85
C ALA A 324 17.55 29.14 18.57
N LEU A 325 17.83 28.52 19.70
CA LEU A 325 16.83 27.81 20.52
C LEU A 325 15.74 28.75 21.07
N ARG A 326 16.10 29.95 21.55
CA ARG A 326 15.10 30.93 22.02
C ARG A 326 14.20 31.40 20.88
N ARG A 327 14.77 31.71 19.70
CA ARG A 327 13.98 32.11 18.50
C ARG A 327 13.01 31.03 18.11
N ARG A 328 13.43 29.77 18.10
CA ARG A 328 12.62 28.59 17.80
C ARG A 328 11.50 28.40 18.83
N ALA A 329 11.81 28.47 20.11
CA ALA A 329 10.81 28.33 21.17
C ALA A 329 9.74 29.43 21.10
N ALA A 330 10.17 30.70 20.97
CA ALA A 330 9.25 31.84 20.88
C ALA A 330 8.33 31.76 19.61
N PHE A 331 8.81 31.20 18.53
CA PHE A 331 7.96 30.97 17.37
C PHE A 331 6.96 29.86 17.63
N ARG A 332 7.39 28.74 18.22
CA ARG A 332 6.54 27.57 18.51
C ARG A 332 5.42 27.84 19.50
N GLU A 333 5.66 28.72 20.47
CA GLU A 333 4.61 29.16 21.42
C GLU A 333 3.42 29.82 20.72
N ARG A 334 3.61 30.37 19.50
CA ARG A 334 2.55 30.95 18.69
C ARG A 334 1.82 29.92 17.84
N CYS A 335 2.36 28.71 17.70
CA CYS A 335 1.80 27.65 16.88
C CYS A 335 0.68 26.94 17.65
N PRO A 336 -0.60 27.03 17.24
CA PRO A 336 -1.68 26.33 17.91
C PRO A 336 -1.54 24.81 17.78
N GLU A 337 -1.98 24.08 18.79
CA GLU A 337 -2.05 22.62 18.74
C GLU A 337 -3.15 22.16 17.74
N LEU A 338 -2.88 21.08 16.99
CA LEU A 338 -3.82 20.52 16.03
C LEU A 338 -4.96 19.77 16.72
N LEU A 339 -5.93 20.54 17.22
CA LEU A 339 -7.18 20.06 17.79
C LEU A 339 -8.35 20.54 16.94
N PHE A 340 -9.29 19.65 16.61
CA PHE A 340 -10.36 19.89 15.65
C PHE A 340 -11.73 19.84 16.29
N ASN A 341 -12.57 20.82 16.01
CA ASN A 341 -13.99 20.86 16.42
C ASN A 341 -14.96 20.86 15.24
N ARG A 342 -14.45 20.96 13.99
CA ARG A 342 -15.25 20.98 12.78
C ARG A 342 -14.55 20.23 11.65
N TYR A 343 -15.35 19.56 10.80
CA TYR A 343 -14.88 19.02 9.53
C TYR A 343 -15.93 19.25 8.43
N ALA A 344 -15.47 19.40 7.20
CA ALA A 344 -16.31 19.48 6.01
C ALA A 344 -15.84 18.44 4.98
N ILE A 345 -16.77 17.94 4.18
CA ILE A 345 -16.52 17.03 3.06
C ILE A 345 -17.01 17.72 1.81
N GLU A 346 -16.11 18.05 0.92
CA GLU A 346 -16.35 18.75 -0.34
C GLU A 346 -16.11 17.83 -1.54
N GLY A 347 -16.65 18.19 -2.73
CA GLY A 347 -16.43 17.48 -3.99
C GLY A 347 -17.31 16.26 -4.23
N LEU A 348 -18.14 15.87 -3.25
CA LEU A 348 -19.07 14.74 -3.33
C LEU A 348 -20.53 15.22 -3.41
N ASN A 349 -21.39 14.39 -4.01
CA ASN A 349 -22.83 14.64 -3.95
C ASN A 349 -23.40 14.33 -2.55
N PRO A 350 -24.62 14.81 -2.18
CA PRO A 350 -25.16 14.65 -0.83
C PRO A 350 -25.22 13.20 -0.34
N ALA A 351 -25.56 12.25 -1.20
CA ALA A 351 -25.64 10.84 -0.84
C ALA A 351 -24.24 10.22 -0.54
N GLN A 352 -23.24 10.59 -1.32
CA GLN A 352 -21.84 10.18 -1.11
C GLN A 352 -21.26 10.83 0.15
N THR A 353 -21.58 12.11 0.39
CA THR A 353 -21.18 12.81 1.62
C THR A 353 -21.74 12.12 2.86
N THR A 354 -23.02 11.72 2.84
CA THR A 354 -23.62 10.93 3.93
C THR A 354 -22.88 9.60 4.14
N TYR A 355 -22.60 8.86 3.05
CA TYR A 355 -21.85 7.60 3.14
C TYR A 355 -20.47 7.79 3.79
N VAL A 356 -19.73 8.82 3.39
CA VAL A 356 -18.39 9.10 3.95
C VAL A 356 -18.51 9.53 5.41
N ARG A 357 -19.46 10.43 5.75
CA ARG A 357 -19.69 10.90 7.12
C ARG A 357 -20.02 9.76 8.07
N ASP A 358 -20.93 8.87 7.69
CA ASP A 358 -21.31 7.70 8.48
C ASP A 358 -20.11 6.77 8.72
N ASN A 359 -19.24 6.60 7.71
CA ASN A 359 -18.04 5.78 7.85
C ASN A 359 -16.94 6.44 8.68
N MET A 360 -16.79 7.76 8.60
CA MET A 360 -15.83 8.50 9.41
C MET A 360 -16.24 8.58 10.89
N GLN A 361 -17.54 8.60 11.19
CA GLN A 361 -18.08 8.69 12.57
C GLN A 361 -17.42 9.81 13.38
N LEU A 362 -17.26 10.98 12.78
CA LEU A 362 -16.66 12.15 13.42
C LEU A 362 -17.70 12.95 14.23
N ASP A 363 -19.00 12.84 13.88
CA ASP A 363 -20.12 13.66 14.37
C ASP A 363 -20.71 13.24 15.73
N HIS A 364 -20.10 12.32 16.48
CA HIS A 364 -20.69 11.96 17.76
C HIS A 364 -20.54 13.10 18.79
N GLN A 365 -21.56 13.96 18.82
CA GLN A 365 -21.77 14.91 19.92
C GLN A 365 -22.11 14.13 21.20
N HIS A 366 -21.41 14.42 22.28
CA HIS A 366 -21.81 14.03 23.63
C HIS A 366 -22.31 15.29 24.32
N ASP A 367 -23.57 15.29 24.76
CA ASP A 367 -24.20 16.32 25.59
C ASP A 367 -24.20 17.77 25.05
N GLY A 368 -24.30 17.95 23.71
CA GLY A 368 -24.47 19.28 23.09
C GLY A 368 -23.20 20.10 22.91
N GLU A 369 -22.06 19.66 23.41
CA GLU A 369 -20.75 20.26 23.17
C GLU A 369 -20.07 19.67 21.92
N PRO A 370 -19.39 20.49 21.09
CA PRO A 370 -18.66 19.95 19.95
C PRO A 370 -17.54 19.04 20.43
N LYS A 371 -17.48 17.84 19.91
CA LYS A 371 -16.41 16.88 20.22
C LYS A 371 -15.09 17.38 19.68
N ILE A 372 -14.14 17.61 20.56
CA ILE A 372 -12.76 17.94 20.19
C ILE A 372 -12.02 16.66 19.79
N LEU A 373 -11.45 16.65 18.60
CA LEU A 373 -10.71 15.52 18.04
C LEU A 373 -9.23 15.85 17.96
N SER A 374 -8.37 14.92 18.36
CA SER A 374 -6.95 14.99 18.09
C SER A 374 -6.65 14.74 16.62
N PHE A 375 -5.52 15.22 16.13
CA PHE A 375 -5.07 14.97 14.75
C PHE A 375 -4.97 13.47 14.44
N GLU A 376 -4.44 12.65 15.33
CA GLU A 376 -4.34 11.20 15.14
C GLU A 376 -5.73 10.56 14.89
N ARG A 377 -6.75 11.02 15.58
CA ARG A 377 -8.11 10.53 15.37
C ARG A 377 -8.67 10.92 13.99
N VAL A 378 -8.38 12.13 13.54
CA VAL A 378 -8.76 12.61 12.20
C VAL A 378 -7.99 11.82 11.14
N LYS A 379 -6.70 11.61 11.30
CA LYS A 379 -5.80 10.84 10.44
C LYS A 379 -6.27 9.39 10.27
N ASP A 380 -6.61 8.71 11.37
CA ASP A 380 -7.15 7.35 11.34
C ASP A 380 -8.41 7.26 10.47
N LYS A 381 -9.34 8.21 10.63
CA LYS A 381 -10.60 8.21 9.89
C LYS A 381 -10.41 8.60 8.43
N TYR A 382 -9.58 9.57 8.15
CA TYR A 382 -9.20 9.98 6.80
C TYR A 382 -8.66 8.79 6.00
N PHE A 383 -7.64 8.12 6.52
CA PHE A 383 -7.06 6.98 5.83
C PHE A 383 -8.00 5.78 5.77
N SER A 384 -8.88 5.58 6.74
CA SER A 384 -9.87 4.50 6.69
C SER A 384 -10.84 4.64 5.51
N VAL A 385 -11.22 5.87 5.14
CA VAL A 385 -12.06 6.13 3.98
C VAL A 385 -11.31 5.93 2.67
N LEU A 386 -10.06 6.38 2.60
CA LEU A 386 -9.22 6.25 1.41
C LEU A 386 -8.76 4.82 1.14
N ALA A 387 -8.56 4.02 2.21
CA ALA A 387 -8.14 2.62 2.13
C ALA A 387 -9.16 1.73 1.40
N ASP A 388 -10.42 2.16 1.29
CA ASP A 388 -11.44 1.49 0.46
C ASP A 388 -11.12 1.53 -1.04
N GLY A 389 -10.21 2.42 -1.44
CA GLY A 389 -9.79 2.58 -2.83
C GLY A 389 -10.86 3.14 -3.77
N ASN A 390 -11.97 3.65 -3.23
CA ASN A 390 -13.09 4.22 -3.99
C ASN A 390 -13.00 5.75 -4.13
N PHE A 391 -12.22 6.39 -3.27
CA PHE A 391 -12.02 7.83 -3.27
C PHE A 391 -10.58 8.19 -3.56
N SER A 392 -10.38 9.36 -4.14
CA SER A 392 -9.14 10.11 -4.16
C SER A 392 -9.35 11.42 -3.43
N THR A 393 -8.27 12.02 -2.99
CA THR A 393 -8.29 13.28 -2.25
C THR A 393 -7.37 14.28 -2.91
N GLU A 394 -7.70 15.55 -2.73
CA GLU A 394 -6.81 16.68 -2.90
C GLU A 394 -6.16 17.03 -1.57
N TYR A 395 -5.27 18.03 -1.58
CA TYR A 395 -4.62 18.53 -0.36
C TYR A 395 -5.67 18.95 0.69
N PRO A 396 -5.62 18.44 1.95
CA PRO A 396 -6.58 18.77 3.00
C PRO A 396 -6.26 20.13 3.60
N TYR A 397 -7.25 21.05 3.63
CA TYR A 397 -7.07 22.36 4.23
C TYR A 397 -7.48 22.37 5.69
N MET A 398 -6.57 22.83 6.56
CA MET A 398 -6.83 23.01 7.98
C MET A 398 -6.91 24.50 8.30
N ARG A 399 -8.06 24.95 8.79
CA ARG A 399 -8.32 26.38 9.08
C ARG A 399 -8.53 26.60 10.55
N TYR A 400 -7.65 27.40 11.15
CA TYR A 400 -7.77 27.77 12.55
C TYR A 400 -8.84 28.86 12.74
N ASP A 401 -9.69 28.66 13.75
CA ASP A 401 -10.67 29.65 14.17
C ASP A 401 -10.20 30.29 15.50
N PRO A 402 -9.75 31.56 15.50
CA PRO A 402 -9.28 32.25 16.72
C PRO A 402 -10.36 32.39 17.79
N LYS A 403 -11.65 32.31 17.45
CA LYS A 403 -12.75 32.45 18.41
C LYS A 403 -12.95 31.17 19.23
N SER A 404 -12.86 30.02 18.58
CA SER A 404 -13.01 28.74 19.26
C SER A 404 -11.68 28.20 19.80
N GLY A 405 -10.55 28.61 19.25
CA GLY A 405 -9.22 28.07 19.58
C GLY A 405 -8.93 26.72 18.95
N TYR A 406 -9.75 26.27 17.98
CA TYR A 406 -9.65 24.97 17.33
C TYR A 406 -9.55 25.08 15.81
N TYR A 407 -9.13 24.00 15.17
CA TYR A 407 -9.12 23.89 13.71
C TYR A 407 -10.43 23.30 13.17
N GLY A 408 -10.80 23.74 11.99
CA GLY A 408 -11.67 23.01 11.07
C GLY A 408 -10.81 22.33 10.01
N ILE A 409 -11.20 21.13 9.53
CA ILE A 409 -10.55 20.44 8.42
C ILE A 409 -11.55 20.25 7.27
N ASP A 410 -11.13 20.62 6.05
CA ASP A 410 -11.90 20.46 4.83
C ASP A 410 -11.29 19.34 3.98
N PHE A 411 -11.98 18.20 3.87
CA PHE A 411 -11.61 17.07 3.02
C PHE A 411 -12.19 17.22 1.64
N ARG A 412 -11.37 17.45 0.63
CA ARG A 412 -11.81 17.45 -0.76
C ARG A 412 -11.65 16.06 -1.34
N LEU A 413 -12.77 15.39 -1.53
CA LEU A 413 -12.83 14.01 -2.00
C LEU A 413 -13.47 13.96 -3.40
N THR A 414 -12.90 13.12 -4.25
CA THR A 414 -13.47 12.78 -5.54
C THR A 414 -13.65 11.28 -5.65
N THR A 415 -14.71 10.84 -6.34
CA THR A 415 -14.89 9.40 -6.60
C THR A 415 -13.96 8.96 -7.72
N LYS A 416 -13.27 7.85 -7.49
CA LYS A 416 -12.50 7.20 -8.56
C LYS A 416 -13.43 6.65 -9.64
N PRO A 417 -12.93 6.44 -10.89
CA PRO A 417 -13.74 5.88 -11.97
C PRO A 417 -14.51 4.63 -11.57
N ASP A 418 -15.78 4.56 -11.97
CA ASP A 418 -16.74 3.54 -11.56
C ASP A 418 -16.40 2.14 -12.08
N TYR A 419 -15.67 2.03 -13.18
CA TYR A 419 -15.33 0.74 -13.82
C TYR A 419 -13.89 0.36 -13.60
N LYS A 420 -13.64 -0.92 -13.31
CA LYS A 420 -12.30 -1.50 -13.20
C LYS A 420 -12.19 -2.72 -14.09
N ILE A 421 -11.08 -2.83 -14.81
CA ILE A 421 -10.64 -4.05 -15.48
C ILE A 421 -9.42 -4.56 -14.73
N LEU A 422 -9.48 -5.81 -14.31
CA LEU A 422 -8.46 -6.51 -13.58
C LEU A 422 -7.84 -7.56 -14.49
N ILE A 423 -6.54 -7.56 -14.64
CA ILE A 423 -5.81 -8.53 -15.49
C ILE A 423 -4.71 -9.16 -14.63
N GLY A 424 -4.56 -10.46 -14.70
CA GLY A 424 -3.54 -11.17 -13.93
C GLY A 424 -3.56 -12.67 -14.18
N GLY A 425 -3.16 -13.40 -13.14
CA GLY A 425 -3.14 -14.86 -13.17
C GLY A 425 -1.85 -15.46 -12.63
N ASN A 426 -1.53 -16.66 -13.10
CA ASN A 426 -0.34 -17.42 -12.72
C ASN A 426 0.23 -18.17 -13.90
N ILE A 427 1.53 -18.06 -14.11
CA ILE A 427 2.31 -18.88 -15.05
C ILE A 427 3.17 -19.82 -14.20
N SER A 428 3.07 -21.12 -14.44
CA SER A 428 3.76 -22.14 -13.66
C SER A 428 4.38 -23.19 -14.56
N SER A 429 5.49 -23.78 -14.11
CA SER A 429 6.04 -25.01 -14.70
C SER A 429 5.15 -26.24 -14.47
N THR A 430 4.15 -26.11 -13.58
CA THR A 430 3.12 -27.13 -13.39
C THR A 430 1.99 -26.98 -14.41
N ALA A 431 1.08 -27.96 -14.47
CA ALA A 431 -0.12 -27.84 -15.32
C ALA A 431 -1.07 -26.70 -14.87
N PHE A 432 -0.87 -26.09 -13.69
CA PHE A 432 -1.72 -25.03 -13.16
C PHE A 432 -1.30 -23.64 -13.67
N ASN A 433 -1.51 -23.43 -14.97
CA ASN A 433 -1.43 -22.09 -15.56
C ASN A 433 -2.83 -21.49 -15.62
N GLN A 434 -2.97 -20.22 -15.26
CA GLN A 434 -4.27 -19.58 -15.19
C GLN A 434 -4.19 -18.11 -15.59
N ALA A 435 -4.96 -17.70 -16.59
CA ALA A 435 -5.23 -16.31 -16.90
C ALA A 435 -6.44 -15.81 -16.09
N TYR A 436 -6.39 -14.60 -15.64
CA TYR A 436 -7.46 -13.94 -14.90
C TYR A 436 -7.85 -12.63 -15.56
N VAL A 437 -9.16 -12.46 -15.78
CA VAL A 437 -9.76 -11.20 -16.21
C VAL A 437 -10.96 -10.91 -15.31
N GLY A 438 -10.93 -9.76 -14.68
CA GLY A 438 -12.03 -9.26 -13.84
C GLY A 438 -12.61 -7.98 -14.43
N PHE A 439 -13.92 -7.85 -14.37
CA PHE A 439 -14.62 -6.61 -14.63
C PHE A 439 -15.44 -6.25 -13.41
N GLU A 440 -15.26 -5.04 -12.89
CA GLU A 440 -16.00 -4.53 -11.73
C GLU A 440 -16.65 -3.18 -12.05
N TYR A 441 -17.87 -3.00 -11.57
CA TYR A 441 -18.59 -1.74 -11.57
C TYR A 441 -18.85 -1.31 -10.13
N HIS A 442 -18.34 -0.14 -9.77
CA HIS A 442 -18.48 0.45 -8.44
C HIS A 442 -19.44 1.64 -8.49
N ARG A 443 -20.39 1.68 -7.60
CA ARG A 443 -21.33 2.80 -7.48
C ARG A 443 -21.54 3.18 -6.04
N ILE A 444 -21.19 4.41 -5.69
CA ILE A 444 -21.35 4.93 -4.33
C ILE A 444 -22.51 5.93 -4.32
N ARG A 445 -23.46 5.68 -3.43
CA ARG A 445 -24.56 6.57 -3.05
C ARG A 445 -24.65 6.58 -1.51
N HIS A 446 -25.82 6.32 -0.90
CA HIS A 446 -25.95 6.05 0.55
C HIS A 446 -25.30 4.72 0.96
N ALA A 447 -25.01 3.86 0.00
CA ALA A 447 -24.29 2.62 0.16
C ALA A 447 -23.24 2.47 -0.95
N ALA A 448 -22.16 1.72 -0.69
CA ALA A 448 -21.18 1.39 -1.71
C ALA A 448 -21.57 0.04 -2.34
N ASN A 449 -21.92 0.07 -3.61
CA ASN A 449 -22.27 -1.11 -4.39
C ASN A 449 -21.12 -1.48 -5.32
N ARG A 450 -20.75 -2.75 -5.34
CA ARG A 450 -19.79 -3.32 -6.26
C ARG A 450 -20.41 -4.52 -6.95
N TYR A 451 -20.44 -4.50 -8.27
CA TYR A 451 -20.86 -5.61 -9.11
C TYR A 451 -19.65 -6.12 -9.87
N TYR A 452 -19.53 -7.44 -10.03
CA TYR A 452 -18.34 -8.00 -10.64
C TYR A 452 -18.60 -9.24 -11.47
N THR A 453 -17.75 -9.41 -12.50
CA THR A 453 -17.61 -10.63 -13.29
C THR A 453 -16.13 -10.97 -13.29
N HIS A 454 -15.78 -12.14 -12.77
CA HIS A 454 -14.42 -12.64 -12.75
C HIS A 454 -14.31 -13.93 -13.56
N LEU A 455 -13.37 -13.96 -14.49
CA LEU A 455 -13.08 -15.09 -15.36
C LEU A 455 -11.69 -15.63 -15.04
N PHE A 456 -11.60 -16.91 -14.82
CA PHE A 456 -10.38 -17.67 -14.62
C PHE A 456 -10.29 -18.73 -15.69
N LEU A 457 -9.27 -18.69 -16.52
CA LEU A 457 -9.08 -19.55 -17.68
C LEU A 457 -7.78 -20.32 -17.55
N GLY A 458 -7.86 -21.62 -17.43
CA GLY A 458 -6.69 -22.49 -17.33
C GLY A 458 -6.99 -23.93 -17.66
N PRO A 459 -5.97 -24.71 -18.07
CA PRO A 459 -6.15 -26.10 -18.51
C PRO A 459 -6.59 -27.04 -17.37
N VAL A 460 -6.18 -26.76 -16.13
CA VAL A 460 -6.54 -27.56 -14.95
C VAL A 460 -7.76 -26.98 -14.24
N SER A 461 -7.90 -25.66 -14.20
CA SER A 461 -9.01 -25.03 -13.50
C SER A 461 -9.48 -23.79 -14.24
N SER A 462 -10.74 -23.81 -14.65
CA SER A 462 -11.45 -22.64 -15.18
C SER A 462 -12.64 -22.31 -14.30
N ALA A 463 -12.92 -21.03 -14.09
CA ALA A 463 -14.03 -20.60 -13.28
C ALA A 463 -14.63 -19.29 -13.77
N VAL A 464 -15.91 -19.13 -13.53
CA VAL A 464 -16.67 -17.89 -13.72
C VAL A 464 -17.32 -17.54 -12.38
N MET A 465 -17.20 -16.27 -11.99
CA MET A 465 -17.87 -15.75 -10.81
C MET A 465 -18.59 -14.46 -11.19
N LEU A 466 -19.90 -14.46 -11.01
CA LEU A 466 -20.77 -13.31 -11.18
C LEU A 466 -21.32 -12.92 -9.82
N GLY A 467 -21.26 -11.65 -9.44
CA GLY A 467 -21.78 -11.29 -8.13
C GLY A 467 -21.82 -9.81 -7.84
N GLY A 468 -22.17 -9.51 -6.62
CA GLY A 468 -22.21 -8.16 -6.10
C GLY A 468 -22.01 -8.14 -4.60
N ARG A 469 -21.67 -6.95 -4.12
CA ARG A 469 -21.56 -6.63 -2.71
C ARG A 469 -22.06 -5.22 -2.47
N THR A 470 -22.86 -5.05 -1.43
CA THR A 470 -23.35 -3.76 -0.95
C THR A 470 -22.86 -3.53 0.46
N ASP A 471 -22.05 -2.49 0.66
CA ASP A 471 -21.60 -2.02 1.96
C ASP A 471 -22.47 -0.82 2.37
N PHE A 472 -23.05 -0.88 3.56
CA PHE A 472 -23.96 0.16 4.07
C PHE A 472 -23.78 0.33 5.58
N PHE A 473 -24.27 1.45 6.08
CA PHE A 473 -24.22 1.80 7.49
C PHE A 473 -25.66 1.90 8.04
N LEU A 474 -25.94 1.16 9.13
CA LEU A 474 -27.15 1.37 9.93
C LEU A 474 -26.77 1.98 11.28
N TRP A 475 -26.47 1.17 12.29
CA TRP A 475 -25.85 1.58 13.56
C TRP A 475 -24.35 1.22 13.61
N ARG A 476 -23.88 0.44 12.66
CA ARG A 476 -22.49 0.07 12.40
C ARG A 476 -22.32 -0.31 10.93
N PRO A 477 -21.10 -0.41 10.43
CA PRO A 477 -20.85 -0.92 9.08
C PRO A 477 -21.37 -2.36 8.93
N LEU A 478 -22.09 -2.64 7.84
CA LEU A 478 -22.65 -3.92 7.48
C LEU A 478 -22.41 -4.16 5.99
N PHE A 479 -22.42 -5.43 5.57
CA PHE A 479 -22.44 -5.74 4.15
C PHE A 479 -23.27 -6.97 3.83
N VAL A 480 -23.79 -6.98 2.60
CA VAL A 480 -24.39 -8.15 1.95
C VAL A 480 -23.58 -8.45 0.71
N ASP A 481 -23.16 -9.68 0.53
CA ASP A 481 -22.56 -10.17 -0.70
C ASP A 481 -23.38 -11.34 -1.29
N TYR A 482 -23.41 -11.43 -2.61
CA TYR A 482 -24.06 -12.51 -3.30
C TYR A 482 -23.27 -12.87 -4.56
N SER A 483 -23.21 -14.15 -4.88
CA SER A 483 -22.50 -14.59 -6.07
C SER A 483 -23.05 -15.90 -6.63
N TYR A 484 -22.99 -16.02 -7.96
CA TYR A 484 -23.05 -17.28 -8.67
C TYR A 484 -21.64 -17.67 -9.08
N ASN A 485 -21.28 -18.92 -8.80
CA ASN A 485 -19.96 -19.45 -9.04
C ASN A 485 -20.09 -20.72 -9.88
N PHE A 486 -19.33 -20.80 -10.97
CA PHE A 486 -19.13 -22.00 -11.75
C PHE A 486 -17.64 -22.31 -11.78
N THR A 487 -17.27 -23.56 -11.51
CA THR A 487 -15.89 -24.03 -11.54
C THR A 487 -15.79 -25.37 -12.22
N ALA A 488 -14.89 -25.49 -13.18
CA ALA A 488 -14.50 -26.75 -13.81
C ALA A 488 -13.03 -27.04 -13.48
N ARG A 489 -12.74 -28.21 -12.90
CA ARG A 489 -11.36 -28.66 -12.63
C ARG A 489 -11.11 -30.01 -13.26
N ASN A 490 -9.96 -30.16 -13.90
CA ASN A 490 -9.54 -31.38 -14.53
C ASN A 490 -8.15 -31.76 -14.04
N TYR A 491 -8.08 -32.73 -13.15
CA TYR A 491 -6.84 -33.23 -12.57
C TYR A 491 -6.19 -34.31 -13.46
N LYS A 492 -6.12 -34.09 -14.77
CA LYS A 492 -5.32 -34.93 -15.68
C LYS A 492 -3.86 -34.58 -15.50
N ASN A 493 -3.03 -35.47 -15.01
CA ASN A 493 -1.58 -35.34 -14.89
C ASN A 493 -1.07 -34.43 -13.72
N GLY A 494 -0.98 -34.97 -12.53
CA GLY A 494 -0.30 -34.32 -11.38
C GLY A 494 1.22 -34.43 -11.35
N ASN A 495 1.87 -34.95 -12.41
CA ASN A 495 3.30 -35.30 -12.39
C ASN A 495 4.24 -34.23 -12.95
N PHE A 496 3.77 -33.05 -13.28
CA PHE A 496 4.64 -31.97 -13.74
C PHE A 496 5.60 -31.51 -12.60
N GLY A 497 6.89 -31.50 -12.93
CA GLY A 497 7.94 -31.07 -12.00
C GLY A 497 8.43 -32.14 -11.01
N ASN A 498 7.94 -33.40 -11.11
CA ASN A 498 8.47 -34.49 -10.29
C ASN A 498 9.86 -34.91 -10.79
N LEU A 499 10.84 -34.86 -9.90
CA LEU A 499 12.25 -35.19 -10.20
C LEU A 499 12.55 -36.68 -9.99
N THR A 500 11.71 -37.46 -9.32
CA THR A 500 12.13 -38.75 -8.75
C THR A 500 11.28 -39.96 -9.14
N SER A 501 10.00 -39.82 -9.48
CA SER A 501 9.18 -40.95 -9.90
C SER A 501 7.86 -40.58 -10.52
N VAL A 502 7.32 -41.46 -11.36
CA VAL A 502 6.00 -41.36 -11.98
C VAL A 502 4.97 -41.92 -11.01
N SER A 503 4.25 -41.09 -10.28
CA SER A 503 3.05 -41.54 -9.58
C SER A 503 1.91 -41.72 -10.60
N ASN A 504 1.18 -42.82 -10.53
CA ASN A 504 -0.04 -43.04 -11.31
C ASN A 504 -1.11 -42.03 -10.88
N THR A 505 -1.24 -40.94 -11.60
CA THR A 505 -2.31 -39.95 -11.37
C THR A 505 -3.60 -40.45 -11.99
N GLU A 506 -4.57 -40.65 -11.16
CA GLU A 506 -5.93 -40.95 -11.60
C GLU A 506 -6.57 -39.68 -12.22
N SER A 507 -7.13 -39.80 -13.42
CA SER A 507 -7.88 -38.71 -14.07
C SER A 507 -9.16 -38.46 -13.29
N MET A 508 -9.40 -37.22 -12.90
CA MET A 508 -10.63 -36.77 -12.27
C MET A 508 -11.08 -35.44 -12.84
N LYS A 509 -12.39 -35.33 -13.11
CA LYS A 509 -13.00 -34.07 -13.50
C LYS A 509 -14.04 -33.68 -12.42
N PHE A 510 -13.98 -32.44 -12.03
CA PHE A 510 -14.86 -31.85 -11.03
C PHE A 510 -15.56 -30.64 -11.63
N LEU A 511 -16.89 -30.62 -11.55
CA LEU A 511 -17.71 -29.48 -11.93
C LEU A 511 -18.52 -29.04 -10.71
N GLU A 512 -18.50 -27.76 -10.44
CA GLU A 512 -19.25 -27.16 -9.35
C GLU A 512 -20.01 -25.94 -9.84
N ASN A 513 -21.24 -25.79 -9.44
CA ASN A 513 -21.99 -24.56 -9.55
C ASN A 513 -22.76 -24.30 -8.25
N PHE A 514 -22.73 -23.07 -7.76
CA PHE A 514 -23.44 -22.69 -6.56
C PHE A 514 -23.78 -21.21 -6.50
N LEU A 515 -24.86 -20.91 -5.82
CA LEU A 515 -25.23 -19.59 -5.36
C LEU A 515 -24.74 -19.40 -3.92
N SER A 516 -24.26 -18.23 -3.62
CA SER A 516 -23.79 -17.83 -2.31
C SER A 516 -24.44 -16.51 -1.91
N LEU A 517 -25.01 -16.46 -0.72
CA LEU A 517 -25.52 -15.23 -0.09
C LEU A 517 -24.85 -15.07 1.27
N GLY A 518 -24.16 -13.94 1.46
CA GLY A 518 -23.43 -13.62 2.68
C GLY A 518 -23.95 -12.34 3.31
N PHE A 519 -24.03 -12.34 4.65
CA PHE A 519 -24.26 -11.17 5.47
C PHE A 519 -23.13 -11.04 6.47
N GLY A 520 -22.52 -9.87 6.59
CA GLY A 520 -21.37 -9.72 7.47
C GLY A 520 -21.19 -8.32 8.04
N PHE A 521 -20.33 -8.25 9.05
CA PHE A 521 -19.98 -7.02 9.74
C PHE A 521 -18.56 -7.09 10.33
N PRO A 522 -17.89 -5.95 10.50
CA PRO A 522 -16.62 -5.90 11.20
C PRO A 522 -16.84 -6.16 12.70
N VAL A 523 -16.01 -7.02 13.29
CA VAL A 523 -15.91 -7.21 14.73
C VAL A 523 -14.88 -6.27 15.31
N THR A 524 -13.75 -6.16 14.63
CA THR A 524 -12.71 -5.15 14.86
C THR A 524 -12.27 -4.57 13.52
N HIS A 525 -11.41 -3.56 13.53
CA HIS A 525 -10.84 -3.01 12.31
C HIS A 525 -10.18 -4.08 11.40
N ARG A 526 -9.57 -5.11 12.00
CA ARG A 526 -8.86 -6.20 11.30
C ARG A 526 -9.62 -7.52 11.23
N SER A 527 -10.90 -7.56 11.64
CA SER A 527 -11.68 -8.79 11.66
C SER A 527 -13.12 -8.57 11.23
N ALA A 528 -13.69 -9.58 10.59
CA ALA A 528 -15.08 -9.61 10.16
C ALA A 528 -15.74 -10.94 10.53
N PHE A 529 -17.01 -10.85 10.88
CA PHE A 529 -17.89 -11.99 11.06
C PHE A 529 -18.85 -12.06 9.88
N VAL A 530 -19.04 -13.26 9.33
CA VAL A 530 -19.88 -13.50 8.15
C VAL A 530 -20.77 -14.73 8.39
N ILE A 531 -22.04 -14.57 8.13
CA ILE A 531 -23.00 -15.67 8.01
C ILE A 531 -23.27 -15.85 6.51
N ARG A 532 -23.16 -17.07 6.01
CA ARG A 532 -23.28 -17.37 4.59
C ARG A 532 -24.19 -18.55 4.34
N LEU A 533 -25.01 -18.47 3.32
CA LEU A 533 -25.80 -19.57 2.83
C LEU A 533 -25.33 -19.90 1.40
N ASN A 534 -24.88 -21.14 1.20
CA ASN A 534 -24.52 -21.67 -0.11
C ASN A 534 -25.55 -22.73 -0.52
N GLY A 535 -25.90 -22.74 -1.80
CA GLY A 535 -26.75 -23.79 -2.38
C GLY A 535 -26.31 -24.10 -3.78
N GLY A 536 -26.09 -25.38 -4.09
CA GLY A 536 -25.55 -25.74 -5.38
C GLY A 536 -25.43 -27.24 -5.65
N GLN A 537 -24.65 -27.53 -6.65
CA GLN A 537 -24.38 -28.86 -7.14
C GLN A 537 -22.89 -29.07 -7.41
N GLU A 538 -22.36 -30.19 -6.94
CA GLU A 538 -21.04 -30.70 -7.29
C GLU A 538 -21.19 -32.00 -8.10
N ARG A 539 -20.45 -32.11 -9.20
CA ARG A 539 -20.38 -33.32 -10.06
C ARG A 539 -18.94 -33.82 -10.10
N TYR A 540 -18.77 -35.09 -9.80
CA TYR A 540 -17.49 -35.78 -9.80
C TYR A 540 -17.49 -36.85 -10.86
N TYR A 541 -16.59 -36.76 -11.82
CA TYR A 541 -16.35 -37.72 -12.89
C TYR A 541 -15.01 -38.41 -12.58
N TYR A 542 -15.03 -39.75 -12.47
CA TYR A 542 -13.85 -40.53 -12.09
C TYR A 542 -14.04 -41.98 -12.55
N SER A 543 -13.00 -42.81 -12.43
CA SER A 543 -13.10 -44.24 -12.70
C SER A 543 -12.81 -45.02 -11.42
N LEU A 544 -13.64 -45.99 -11.07
CA LEU A 544 -13.42 -46.93 -9.98
C LEU A 544 -12.59 -48.12 -10.38
N ASP A 545 -12.63 -48.46 -11.71
CA ASP A 545 -11.92 -49.62 -12.28
C ASP A 545 -10.74 -49.16 -13.15
N ARG A 546 -9.53 -49.65 -12.83
CA ARG A 546 -8.32 -49.38 -13.63
C ARG A 546 -8.30 -50.05 -14.97
N ALA A 547 -9.06 -51.12 -15.16
CA ALA A 547 -9.09 -51.89 -16.40
C ALA A 547 -9.93 -51.26 -17.53
N SER A 548 -10.95 -50.47 -17.16
CA SER A 548 -11.81 -49.77 -18.11
C SER A 548 -11.16 -48.52 -18.77
N TYR A 549 -9.95 -48.14 -18.32
CA TYR A 549 -9.24 -46.95 -18.80
C TYR A 549 -8.74 -47.04 -20.26
N LYS A 550 -8.72 -48.22 -20.85
CA LYS A 550 -8.10 -48.46 -22.18
C LYS A 550 -9.05 -48.45 -23.36
N GLU A 551 -10.37 -48.59 -23.16
CA GLU A 551 -11.25 -48.89 -24.31
C GLU A 551 -12.42 -47.93 -24.58
N ASN A 552 -12.99 -47.23 -23.58
CA ASN A 552 -14.02 -46.19 -23.84
C ASN A 552 -14.25 -45.25 -22.69
N TYR A 553 -14.38 -43.95 -22.95
CA TYR A 553 -14.41 -42.79 -22.06
C TYR A 553 -15.68 -42.61 -21.19
N TYR A 554 -16.25 -43.64 -20.63
CA TYR A 554 -17.40 -43.48 -19.74
C TYR A 554 -16.96 -43.53 -18.30
N GLU A 555 -17.01 -42.35 -17.61
CA GLU A 555 -16.63 -42.17 -16.24
C GLU A 555 -17.80 -42.45 -15.29
N ASP A 556 -17.53 -42.98 -14.09
CA ASP A 556 -18.49 -43.02 -13.00
C ASP A 556 -18.85 -41.58 -12.61
N LEU A 557 -20.11 -41.31 -12.30
CA LEU A 557 -20.61 -39.99 -11.96
C LEU A 557 -21.22 -39.98 -10.55
N THR A 558 -20.69 -39.14 -9.66
CA THR A 558 -21.40 -38.77 -8.45
C THR A 558 -21.83 -37.31 -8.53
N THR A 559 -23.08 -37.05 -8.17
CA THR A 559 -23.69 -35.74 -8.11
C THR A 559 -24.17 -35.48 -6.69
N LEU A 560 -23.69 -34.40 -6.09
CA LEU A 560 -24.11 -33.92 -4.77
C LEU A 560 -24.84 -32.58 -4.96
N ASN A 561 -26.16 -32.58 -4.71
CA ASN A 561 -26.93 -31.34 -4.58
C ASN A 561 -27.00 -30.98 -3.10
N TYR A 562 -26.75 -29.73 -2.75
CA TYR A 562 -26.63 -29.35 -1.36
C TYR A 562 -27.13 -27.93 -1.06
N ILE A 563 -27.46 -27.73 0.22
CA ILE A 563 -27.59 -26.44 0.90
C ILE A 563 -26.64 -26.45 2.09
N SER A 564 -25.91 -25.34 2.28
CA SER A 564 -24.89 -25.28 3.32
C SER A 564 -24.84 -23.92 3.98
N PRO A 565 -25.47 -23.73 5.14
CA PRO A 565 -25.20 -22.59 6.01
C PRO A 565 -23.78 -22.68 6.58
N LYS A 566 -23.12 -21.53 6.63
CA LYS A 566 -21.74 -21.34 7.13
C LYS A 566 -21.67 -20.11 8.01
N ILE A 567 -20.93 -20.21 9.09
CA ILE A 567 -20.49 -19.07 9.89
C ILE A 567 -18.97 -18.94 9.79
N GLU A 568 -18.46 -17.72 9.76
CA GLU A 568 -17.05 -17.49 9.58
C GLU A 568 -16.59 -16.22 10.33
N LEU A 569 -15.52 -16.34 11.11
CA LEU A 569 -14.79 -15.23 11.69
C LEU A 569 -13.42 -15.19 11.04
N ARG A 570 -13.10 -14.10 10.36
CA ARG A 570 -11.79 -13.87 9.73
C ARG A 570 -11.10 -12.67 10.34
N ARG A 571 -9.81 -12.80 10.53
CA ARG A 571 -8.90 -11.71 10.89
C ARG A 571 -7.67 -11.81 10.01
N SER A 572 -7.20 -10.68 9.47
CA SER A 572 -5.90 -10.64 8.78
C SER A 572 -5.23 -9.28 8.99
N SER A 573 -3.93 -9.33 9.22
CA SER A 573 -3.03 -8.19 9.24
C SER A 573 -1.73 -8.51 8.50
N LEU A 574 -1.78 -9.46 7.57
CA LEU A 574 -0.63 -9.89 6.78
C LEU A 574 -0.18 -8.73 5.86
N ASP A 575 1.13 -8.52 5.77
CA ASP A 575 1.76 -7.52 4.90
C ASP A 575 1.65 -7.88 3.41
N ARG A 576 1.58 -9.20 3.09
CA ARG A 576 1.50 -9.72 1.72
C ARG A 576 0.54 -10.89 1.64
N MET A 577 -0.13 -11.02 0.49
CA MET A 577 -1.07 -12.13 0.23
C MET A 577 -0.36 -13.48 0.10
N ILE A 578 0.78 -13.50 -0.60
CA ILE A 578 1.64 -14.68 -0.79
C ILE A 578 3.02 -14.37 -0.21
N PHE A 579 3.59 -15.30 0.54
CA PHE A 579 4.87 -15.16 1.25
C PHE A 579 4.91 -13.97 2.23
N PRO A 580 3.99 -13.86 3.20
CA PRO A 580 4.00 -12.79 4.20
C PRO A 580 5.23 -12.87 5.10
N HIS A 581 5.79 -11.69 5.49
CA HIS A 581 6.92 -11.56 6.42
C HIS A 581 6.49 -11.11 7.80
N SER A 582 5.33 -10.45 7.89
CA SER A 582 4.79 -9.93 9.13
C SER A 582 3.28 -10.01 9.19
N GLY A 583 2.76 -10.00 10.41
CA GLY A 583 1.32 -9.97 10.65
C GLY A 583 0.73 -11.32 11.07
N THR A 584 -0.57 -11.33 11.30
CA THR A 584 -1.34 -12.48 11.78
C THR A 584 -2.53 -12.72 10.88
N SER A 585 -2.85 -13.98 10.59
CA SER A 585 -4.14 -14.36 10.03
C SER A 585 -4.81 -15.40 10.91
N LEU A 586 -6.13 -15.25 11.12
CA LEU A 586 -6.97 -16.20 11.84
C LEU A 586 -8.26 -16.39 11.05
N SER A 587 -8.63 -17.63 10.79
CA SER A 587 -9.91 -18.01 10.20
C SER A 587 -10.54 -19.10 11.05
N LEU A 588 -11.74 -18.82 11.58
CA LEU A 588 -12.59 -19.77 12.26
C LEU A 588 -13.81 -19.98 11.39
N SER A 589 -14.17 -21.18 11.07
CA SER A 589 -15.36 -21.49 10.28
C SER A 589 -16.10 -22.71 10.79
N GLY A 590 -17.42 -22.62 10.73
CA GLY A 590 -18.34 -23.72 10.98
C GLY A 590 -19.32 -23.85 9.82
N ILE A 591 -19.57 -25.07 9.38
CA ILE A 591 -20.45 -25.39 8.27
C ILE A 591 -21.39 -26.52 8.67
N TYR A 592 -22.63 -26.41 8.25
CA TYR A 592 -23.56 -27.54 8.20
C TYR A 592 -23.95 -27.76 6.73
N LEU A 593 -24.06 -29.00 6.32
CA LEU A 593 -24.50 -29.34 4.97
C LEU A 593 -25.63 -30.33 5.07
N TYR A 594 -26.70 -30.06 4.33
CA TYR A 594 -27.75 -31.00 3.99
C TYR A 594 -27.79 -31.14 2.46
N GLY A 595 -27.81 -32.38 1.97
CA GLY A 595 -27.77 -32.60 0.54
C GLY A 595 -28.21 -33.97 0.11
N ARG A 596 -28.15 -34.22 -1.19
CA ARG A 596 -28.52 -35.46 -1.82
C ARG A 596 -27.38 -35.97 -2.69
N ASP A 597 -26.85 -37.12 -2.29
CA ASP A 597 -25.82 -37.88 -3.00
C ASP A 597 -26.49 -38.83 -3.99
N ARG A 598 -26.13 -38.72 -5.29
CA ARG A 598 -26.60 -39.56 -6.38
C ARG A 598 -25.40 -40.12 -7.12
N PHE A 599 -25.31 -41.42 -7.17
CA PHE A 599 -24.30 -42.15 -7.93
C PHE A 599 -24.90 -42.83 -9.18
N VAL A 600 -24.19 -42.71 -10.31
CA VAL A 600 -24.48 -43.39 -11.56
C VAL A 600 -23.20 -44.06 -12.01
N PRO A 601 -23.12 -45.39 -12.00
CA PRO A 601 -21.95 -46.12 -12.45
C PRO A 601 -21.79 -46.01 -13.98
N SER A 602 -20.54 -46.16 -14.44
CA SER A 602 -20.22 -46.33 -15.86
C SER A 602 -20.91 -47.58 -16.38
N PRO A 603 -21.56 -47.52 -17.60
CA PRO A 603 -22.16 -48.67 -18.23
C PRO A 603 -21.16 -49.78 -18.62
N TYR A 604 -19.86 -49.48 -18.59
CA TYR A 604 -18.76 -50.43 -18.92
C TYR A 604 -18.01 -50.97 -17.69
N SER A 605 -18.53 -50.77 -16.51
CA SER A 605 -17.94 -51.32 -15.30
C SER A 605 -18.12 -52.86 -15.25
N ARG A 606 -17.01 -53.59 -15.12
CA ARG A 606 -17.00 -55.08 -15.09
C ARG A 606 -17.56 -55.69 -13.78
N ASP A 607 -17.77 -54.85 -12.79
CA ASP A 607 -18.24 -55.29 -11.44
C ASP A 607 -19.74 -55.00 -11.27
N GLU A 608 -20.60 -55.70 -12.02
CA GLU A 608 -22.05 -55.49 -12.02
C GLU A 608 -22.68 -55.66 -10.61
N GLN A 609 -22.08 -56.40 -9.71
CA GLN A 609 -22.62 -56.65 -8.33
C GLN A 609 -22.35 -55.55 -7.35
N ARG A 610 -21.30 -54.72 -7.58
CA ARG A 610 -20.88 -53.62 -6.68
C ARG A 610 -21.39 -52.24 -7.08
N LEU A 611 -21.77 -52.03 -8.29
CA LEU A 611 -22.03 -50.73 -8.85
C LEU A 611 -23.50 -50.53 -9.26
N ARG A 612 -24.38 -50.38 -8.25
CA ARG A 612 -25.78 -50.00 -8.47
C ARG A 612 -25.96 -48.48 -8.41
N LYS A 613 -26.86 -47.93 -9.23
CA LYS A 613 -27.35 -46.57 -9.05
C LYS A 613 -27.83 -46.36 -7.65
N SER A 614 -27.35 -45.33 -6.98
CA SER A 614 -27.78 -45.01 -5.60
C SER A 614 -28.23 -43.56 -5.53
N LYS A 615 -29.15 -43.30 -4.61
CA LYS A 615 -29.62 -41.97 -4.26
C LYS A 615 -29.96 -41.98 -2.79
N ARG A 616 -29.34 -41.05 -2.00
CA ARG A 616 -29.60 -40.93 -0.59
C ARG A 616 -29.44 -39.50 -0.12
N ASP A 617 -30.15 -39.13 0.91
CA ASP A 617 -29.96 -37.87 1.60
C ASP A 617 -28.79 -38.02 2.59
N VAL A 618 -28.00 -36.96 2.68
CA VAL A 618 -26.80 -36.91 3.51
C VAL A 618 -26.75 -35.56 4.23
N SER A 619 -26.25 -35.60 5.45
CA SER A 619 -25.97 -34.37 6.20
C SER A 619 -24.73 -34.54 7.06
N TRP A 620 -24.02 -33.48 7.25
CA TRP A 620 -22.87 -33.42 8.15
C TRP A 620 -22.57 -32.00 8.59
N TRP A 621 -21.79 -31.87 9.64
CA TRP A 621 -21.20 -30.60 10.05
C TRP A 621 -19.67 -30.68 9.98
N GLY A 622 -19.05 -29.52 9.94
CA GLY A 622 -17.60 -29.39 9.99
C GLY A 622 -17.18 -28.06 10.62
N ALA A 623 -16.04 -28.08 11.25
CA ALA A 623 -15.40 -26.91 11.80
C ALA A 623 -13.93 -26.89 11.40
N ARG A 624 -13.40 -25.69 11.16
CA ARG A 624 -11.99 -25.46 10.80
C ARG A 624 -11.48 -24.23 11.52
N ILE A 625 -10.26 -24.32 12.06
CA ILE A 625 -9.47 -23.21 12.53
C ILE A 625 -8.16 -23.19 11.74
N VAL A 626 -7.76 -22.03 11.26
CA VAL A 626 -6.45 -21.77 10.64
C VAL A 626 -5.87 -20.54 11.30
N TRP A 627 -4.66 -20.64 11.80
CA TRP A 627 -3.93 -19.54 12.40
C TRP A 627 -2.52 -19.51 11.86
N ASN A 628 -2.06 -18.31 11.41
CA ASN A 628 -0.69 -18.08 10.97
C ASN A 628 -0.19 -16.78 11.60
N GLN A 629 1.05 -16.79 12.03
CA GLN A 629 1.75 -15.67 12.60
C GLN A 629 3.11 -15.53 11.93
N TYR A 630 3.46 -14.31 11.55
CA TYR A 630 4.75 -13.95 10.97
C TYR A 630 5.31 -12.77 11.70
N PHE A 631 6.60 -12.77 11.99
CA PHE A 631 7.28 -11.66 12.64
C PHE A 631 8.74 -11.59 12.22
N GLN A 632 9.21 -10.37 12.06
CA GLN A 632 10.62 -10.08 11.86
C GLN A 632 11.30 -10.03 13.22
N ILE A 633 12.40 -10.73 13.41
CA ILE A 633 13.12 -10.76 14.69
C ILE A 633 13.75 -9.38 14.90
N SER A 634 13.49 -8.79 16.06
CA SER A 634 13.99 -7.46 16.43
C SER A 634 15.51 -7.36 16.27
N GLY A 635 15.96 -6.31 15.56
CA GLY A 635 17.38 -6.09 15.26
C GLY A 635 17.94 -6.83 14.04
N SER A 636 17.16 -7.72 13.41
CA SER A 636 17.57 -8.43 12.20
C SER A 636 16.74 -7.96 10.99
N LYS A 637 17.41 -7.40 9.99
CA LYS A 637 16.79 -7.10 8.69
C LYS A 637 16.82 -8.28 7.72
N TRP A 638 17.55 -9.34 8.06
CA TRP A 638 17.83 -10.46 7.17
C TRP A 638 17.06 -11.74 7.54
N PHE A 639 16.29 -11.75 8.65
CA PHE A 639 15.61 -12.97 9.09
C PHE A 639 14.21 -12.68 9.65
N SER A 640 13.23 -13.43 9.16
CA SER A 640 11.87 -13.45 9.69
C SER A 640 11.41 -14.89 9.93
N LEU A 641 10.48 -15.08 10.86
CA LEU A 641 9.96 -16.39 11.24
C LEU A 641 8.44 -16.41 11.13
N GLY A 642 7.93 -17.41 10.44
CA GLY A 642 6.51 -17.75 10.40
C GLY A 642 6.22 -19.06 11.12
N TYR A 643 5.05 -19.15 11.74
CA TYR A 643 4.49 -20.41 12.22
C TYR A 643 2.99 -20.44 12.01
N GLY A 644 2.46 -21.65 11.88
CA GLY A 644 1.04 -21.83 11.64
C GLY A 644 0.49 -23.06 12.32
N ALA A 645 -0.82 -23.02 12.58
CA ALA A 645 -1.59 -24.15 13.07
C ALA A 645 -2.91 -24.25 12.31
N GLU A 646 -3.33 -25.45 12.00
CA GLU A 646 -4.61 -25.75 11.39
C GLU A 646 -5.22 -26.98 12.06
N ALA A 647 -6.52 -26.90 12.39
CA ALA A 647 -7.27 -28.04 12.87
C ALA A 647 -8.64 -28.12 12.16
N VAL A 648 -9.03 -29.31 11.81
CA VAL A 648 -10.30 -29.61 11.15
C VAL A 648 -10.97 -30.82 11.80
N VAL A 649 -12.27 -30.67 11.99
CA VAL A 649 -13.14 -31.76 12.42
C VAL A 649 -14.38 -31.77 11.57
N THR A 650 -14.73 -32.92 10.97
CA THR A 650 -15.96 -33.07 10.21
C THR A 650 -16.63 -34.41 10.51
N THR A 651 -17.93 -34.46 10.32
CA THR A 651 -18.73 -35.67 10.40
C THR A 651 -19.20 -36.17 9.05
N ILE A 652 -18.39 -35.98 8.00
CA ILE A 652 -18.71 -36.45 6.64
C ILE A 652 -18.98 -37.95 6.67
N PRO A 653 -20.18 -38.38 6.25
CA PRO A 653 -20.48 -39.80 6.11
C PRO A 653 -19.75 -40.39 4.90
N THR A 654 -19.57 -41.70 4.87
CA THR A 654 -19.14 -42.36 3.63
C THR A 654 -20.20 -42.11 2.56
N LEU A 655 -19.88 -41.46 1.49
CA LEU A 655 -20.78 -41.21 0.35
C LEU A 655 -20.95 -42.47 -0.49
N SER A 656 -21.40 -42.33 -1.72
CA SER A 656 -21.63 -43.44 -2.66
C SER A 656 -20.45 -44.41 -2.75
N ASN A 657 -19.22 -43.91 -2.56
CA ASN A 657 -18.00 -44.69 -2.50
C ASN A 657 -16.87 -43.93 -1.79
N ASP A 658 -15.80 -44.65 -1.42
CA ASP A 658 -14.64 -44.13 -0.74
C ASP A 658 -13.91 -43.04 -1.52
N LYS A 659 -13.88 -43.14 -2.83
CA LYS A 659 -13.14 -42.21 -3.67
C LYS A 659 -13.75 -40.81 -3.61
N VAL A 660 -15.06 -40.69 -3.81
CA VAL A 660 -15.79 -39.43 -3.70
C VAL A 660 -15.76 -38.91 -2.26
N THR A 661 -15.92 -39.79 -1.26
CA THR A 661 -15.83 -39.42 0.14
C THR A 661 -14.48 -38.74 0.41
N ARG A 662 -13.36 -39.32 -0.05
CA ARG A 662 -12.01 -38.74 0.10
C ARG A 662 -11.85 -37.42 -0.67
N MET A 663 -12.49 -37.26 -1.83
CA MET A 663 -12.48 -35.99 -2.58
C MET A 663 -13.17 -34.84 -1.86
N LEU A 664 -14.21 -35.13 -1.07
CA LEU A 664 -14.94 -34.15 -0.25
C LEU A 664 -14.27 -33.82 1.08
N MET A 665 -13.42 -34.72 1.61
CA MET A 665 -12.71 -34.48 2.86
C MET A 665 -11.85 -33.20 2.77
N PRO A 666 -11.73 -32.44 3.86
CA PRO A 666 -10.80 -31.33 3.96
C PRO A 666 -9.37 -31.78 3.63
N ALA A 667 -8.62 -30.90 3.00
CA ALA A 667 -7.23 -31.17 2.61
C ALA A 667 -6.29 -30.16 3.27
N TYR A 668 -5.19 -30.64 3.84
CA TYR A 668 -4.09 -29.81 4.29
C TYR A 668 -3.19 -29.45 3.10
N ARG A 669 -3.14 -28.16 2.73
CA ARG A 669 -2.48 -27.65 1.54
C ARG A 669 -1.68 -26.38 1.84
N PRO A 670 -0.57 -26.47 2.59
CA PRO A 670 0.15 -25.29 3.08
C PRO A 670 1.06 -24.63 2.06
N THR A 671 1.52 -25.34 1.01
CA THR A 671 2.46 -24.83 -0.01
C THR A 671 1.74 -24.48 -1.32
N LEU A 672 2.31 -23.62 -2.15
CA LEU A 672 1.76 -23.32 -3.48
C LEU A 672 1.58 -24.59 -4.32
N HIS A 673 2.56 -25.48 -4.31
CA HIS A 673 2.47 -26.74 -5.05
C HIS A 673 1.35 -27.64 -4.55
N SER A 674 1.18 -27.80 -3.22
CA SER A 674 0.12 -28.63 -2.63
C SER A 674 -1.30 -28.13 -2.94
N GLN A 675 -1.45 -26.85 -3.29
CA GLN A 675 -2.72 -26.27 -3.72
C GLN A 675 -3.08 -26.62 -5.17
N THR A 676 -2.08 -26.88 -6.02
CA THR A 676 -2.24 -27.13 -7.46
C THR A 676 -2.54 -28.60 -7.81
N VAL A 677 -2.15 -29.53 -6.93
CA VAL A 677 -2.25 -30.97 -7.17
C VAL A 677 -3.32 -31.63 -6.29
N TYR A 678 -3.87 -32.75 -6.75
CA TYR A 678 -4.74 -33.61 -5.94
C TYR A 678 -3.90 -34.63 -5.16
N MET A 679 -3.89 -34.50 -3.86
CA MET A 679 -3.13 -35.39 -2.94
C MET A 679 -4.11 -36.05 -1.95
N PRO A 680 -4.59 -37.25 -2.22
CA PRO A 680 -5.56 -37.93 -1.37
C PRO A 680 -5.01 -38.26 0.02
N GLU A 681 -3.71 -38.48 0.15
CA GLU A 681 -3.03 -38.75 1.43
C GLU A 681 -3.07 -37.58 2.40
N TYR A 682 -3.15 -36.33 1.94
CA TYR A 682 -3.27 -35.13 2.77
C TYR A 682 -4.73 -34.71 3.03
N ARG A 683 -5.67 -35.67 2.92
CA ARG A 683 -7.09 -35.47 3.20
C ARG A 683 -7.55 -36.37 4.34
N ALA A 684 -8.30 -35.79 5.28
CA ALA A 684 -8.87 -36.53 6.39
C ALA A 684 -10.13 -35.84 6.92
N THR A 685 -10.99 -36.59 7.57
CA THR A 685 -12.19 -36.09 8.26
C THR A 685 -11.80 -35.27 9.49
N ARG A 686 -10.72 -35.66 10.18
CA ARG A 686 -10.17 -34.97 11.35
C ARG A 686 -8.67 -34.93 11.25
N TYR A 687 -8.10 -33.72 11.43
CA TYR A 687 -6.66 -33.57 11.52
C TYR A 687 -6.28 -32.31 12.30
N ALA A 688 -5.06 -32.32 12.79
CA ALA A 688 -4.35 -31.14 13.27
C ALA A 688 -3.01 -31.04 12.53
N ALA A 689 -2.61 -29.83 12.19
CA ALA A 689 -1.36 -29.59 11.48
C ALA A 689 -0.66 -28.37 12.06
N VAL A 690 0.67 -28.40 12.04
CA VAL A 690 1.53 -27.31 12.47
C VAL A 690 2.58 -27.03 11.39
N SER A 691 3.06 -25.81 11.34
CA SER A 691 4.08 -25.38 10.40
C SER A 691 5.05 -24.39 11.01
N VAL A 692 6.30 -24.42 10.55
CA VAL A 692 7.36 -23.46 10.86
C VAL A 692 7.99 -23.03 9.55
N MET A 693 8.11 -21.71 9.33
CA MET A 693 8.49 -21.10 8.06
C MET A 693 9.56 -20.02 8.27
N PRO A 694 10.82 -20.39 8.49
CA PRO A 694 11.93 -19.43 8.50
C PRO A 694 12.12 -18.81 7.11
N THR A 695 12.36 -17.51 7.08
CA THR A 695 12.62 -16.73 5.86
C THR A 695 13.90 -15.94 6.03
N PHE A 696 14.77 -16.01 5.02
CA PHE A 696 16.07 -15.35 4.97
C PHE A 696 16.02 -14.27 3.89
N ASP A 697 16.06 -13.02 4.31
CA ASP A 697 15.92 -11.84 3.44
C ASP A 697 17.30 -11.39 2.94
N PHE A 698 17.54 -11.46 1.63
CA PHE A 698 18.74 -10.92 0.99
C PHE A 698 18.52 -9.44 0.61
N SER A 699 17.28 -9.05 0.36
CA SER A 699 16.81 -7.69 0.17
C SER A 699 15.31 -7.62 0.43
N ASP A 700 14.72 -6.41 0.45
CA ASP A 700 13.28 -6.20 0.61
C ASP A 700 12.42 -6.97 -0.41
N ARG A 701 12.99 -7.36 -1.55
CA ARG A 701 12.31 -8.05 -2.66
C ARG A 701 12.78 -9.46 -2.93
N PHE A 702 13.96 -9.85 -2.43
CA PHE A 702 14.60 -11.13 -2.73
C PHE A 702 14.93 -11.89 -1.45
N PHE A 703 14.39 -13.10 -1.31
CA PHE A 703 14.52 -13.91 -0.10
C PHE A 703 14.38 -15.41 -0.37
N LEU A 704 14.86 -16.20 0.56
CA LEU A 704 14.67 -17.64 0.64
C LEU A 704 13.69 -17.94 1.79
N ARG A 705 12.56 -18.58 1.50
CA ARG A 705 11.69 -19.15 2.50
C ARG A 705 11.83 -20.66 2.53
N THR A 706 12.06 -21.21 3.72
CA THR A 706 11.96 -22.65 3.95
C THR A 706 10.75 -22.95 4.81
N GLY A 707 10.20 -24.15 4.74
CA GLY A 707 9.01 -24.54 5.51
C GLY A 707 9.03 -26.01 5.86
N ILE A 708 8.66 -26.32 7.11
CA ILE A 708 8.39 -27.67 7.59
C ILE A 708 6.96 -27.71 8.07
N TYR A 709 6.21 -28.67 7.54
CA TYR A 709 4.79 -28.82 7.79
C TYR A 709 4.52 -30.23 8.24
N ALA A 710 3.83 -30.41 9.37
CA ALA A 710 3.47 -31.70 9.93
C ALA A 710 1.95 -31.78 10.13
N MET A 711 1.34 -32.85 9.67
CA MET A 711 -0.08 -33.13 9.80
C MET A 711 -0.28 -34.45 10.56
N PHE A 712 -1.02 -34.40 11.66
CA PHE A 712 -1.54 -35.57 12.36
C PHE A 712 -3.01 -35.75 11.99
N ALA A 713 -3.34 -36.88 11.38
CA ALA A 713 -4.67 -37.12 10.81
C ALA A 713 -5.28 -38.45 11.24
N GLU A 714 -6.61 -38.46 11.32
CA GLU A 714 -7.37 -39.71 11.44
C GLU A 714 -7.17 -40.59 10.19
N ARG A 715 -7.02 -41.89 10.36
CA ARG A 715 -6.90 -42.83 9.25
C ARG A 715 -8.26 -43.01 8.57
N PHE A 716 -8.32 -42.83 7.28
CA PHE A 716 -9.49 -43.20 6.50
C PHE A 716 -9.45 -44.68 6.08
N ARG A 717 -8.22 -45.16 5.76
CA ARG A 717 -7.94 -46.57 5.52
C ARG A 717 -6.88 -47.08 6.50
N PRO A 718 -6.85 -48.37 6.83
CA PRO A 718 -5.84 -48.93 7.73
C PRO A 718 -4.40 -48.65 7.28
N THR A 719 -4.18 -48.57 5.97
CA THR A 719 -2.88 -48.30 5.33
C THR A 719 -2.46 -46.84 5.37
N ASP A 720 -3.34 -45.90 5.73
CA ASP A 720 -3.00 -44.49 5.77
C ASP A 720 -2.06 -44.18 6.95
N ASP A 721 -1.02 -43.40 6.71
CA ASP A 721 -0.15 -42.86 7.76
C ASP A 721 -0.90 -41.84 8.62
N ARG A 722 -0.68 -41.87 9.96
CA ARG A 722 -1.23 -40.84 10.86
C ARG A 722 -0.43 -39.53 10.78
N MET A 723 0.90 -39.64 10.66
CA MET A 723 1.79 -38.46 10.55
C MET A 723 2.24 -38.31 9.12
N ARG A 724 2.11 -37.11 8.60
CA ARG A 724 2.46 -36.73 7.23
C ARG A 724 3.24 -35.44 7.25
N TYR A 725 4.28 -35.36 6.45
CA TYR A 725 5.22 -34.25 6.44
C TYR A 725 5.34 -33.67 5.05
N ILE A 726 5.49 -32.34 4.98
CA ILE A 726 5.87 -31.62 3.77
C ILE A 726 7.08 -30.76 4.15
N VAL A 727 8.10 -30.73 3.28
CA VAL A 727 9.22 -29.81 3.41
C VAL A 727 9.28 -28.99 2.12
N ASP A 728 9.45 -27.68 2.25
CA ASP A 728 9.49 -26.75 1.13
C ASP A 728 10.63 -25.77 1.27
N ALA A 729 11.26 -25.43 0.13
CA ALA A 729 12.24 -24.36 0.04
C ALA A 729 11.93 -23.54 -1.21
N SER A 730 11.62 -22.26 -1.03
CA SER A 730 11.20 -21.36 -2.09
C SER A 730 12.10 -20.14 -2.16
N LEU A 731 12.81 -19.98 -3.27
CA LEU A 731 13.53 -18.76 -3.61
C LEU A 731 12.56 -17.80 -4.30
N VAL A 732 12.38 -16.61 -3.74
CA VAL A 732 11.31 -15.68 -4.14
C VAL A 732 11.88 -14.31 -4.49
N TYR A 733 11.43 -13.76 -5.62
CA TYR A 733 11.66 -12.38 -6.01
C TYR A 733 10.32 -11.65 -6.24
N HIS A 734 10.06 -10.60 -5.46
CA HIS A 734 8.86 -9.77 -5.62
C HIS A 734 9.07 -8.69 -6.68
N THR A 735 8.37 -8.83 -7.82
CA THR A 735 8.30 -7.78 -8.84
C THR A 735 7.15 -6.81 -8.56
N GLY A 736 7.10 -5.70 -9.29
CA GLY A 736 5.98 -4.75 -9.20
C GLY A 736 4.61 -5.31 -9.64
N ILE A 737 4.60 -6.45 -10.37
CA ILE A 737 3.39 -7.09 -10.92
C ILE A 737 3.09 -8.46 -10.32
N GLY A 738 3.89 -8.93 -9.36
CA GLY A 738 3.65 -10.18 -8.66
C GLY A 738 4.93 -10.95 -8.32
N PRO A 739 4.86 -11.97 -7.46
CA PRO A 739 6.02 -12.77 -7.07
C PRO A 739 6.47 -13.72 -8.18
N ILE A 740 7.78 -13.88 -8.31
CA ILE A 740 8.42 -14.98 -9.02
C ILE A 740 8.98 -15.92 -7.96
N SER A 741 8.70 -17.22 -8.06
CA SER A 741 9.23 -18.20 -7.12
C SER A 741 9.72 -19.44 -7.82
N LEU A 742 10.87 -19.97 -7.31
CA LEU A 742 11.39 -21.29 -7.63
C LEU A 742 11.32 -22.09 -6.34
N SER A 743 10.50 -23.13 -6.31
CA SER A 743 10.20 -23.90 -5.10
C SER A 743 10.58 -25.38 -5.26
N LEU A 744 11.26 -25.92 -4.27
CA LEU A 744 11.56 -27.34 -4.13
C LEU A 744 10.68 -27.88 -3.01
N THR A 745 9.70 -28.74 -3.33
CA THR A 745 8.75 -29.29 -2.37
C THR A 745 8.87 -30.80 -2.30
N LYS A 746 9.05 -31.33 -1.09
CA LYS A 746 9.16 -32.76 -0.79
C LYS A 746 7.97 -33.20 0.04
N TYR A 747 7.26 -34.21 -0.45
CA TYR A 747 6.18 -34.86 0.28
C TYR A 747 6.65 -36.19 0.81
N ASN A 748 6.26 -36.52 2.04
CA ASN A 748 6.64 -37.75 2.74
C ASN A 748 8.15 -37.98 2.80
N VAL A 749 8.74 -37.78 3.96
CA VAL A 749 10.20 -37.78 4.16
C VAL A 749 10.80 -39.20 4.18
N LYS A 750 9.96 -40.25 4.19
CA LYS A 750 10.40 -41.64 4.36
C LYS A 750 11.18 -42.23 3.19
N ASN A 751 10.96 -41.70 1.97
CA ASN A 751 11.65 -42.14 0.74
C ASN A 751 11.94 -40.91 -0.14
N TRP A 752 12.76 -41.10 -1.18
CA TRP A 752 13.11 -40.02 -2.11
C TRP A 752 12.02 -39.72 -3.17
N ASP A 753 10.90 -40.44 -3.19
CA ASP A 753 9.80 -40.19 -4.12
C ASP A 753 9.08 -38.90 -3.81
N ASN A 754 8.38 -38.34 -4.80
CA ASN A 754 7.57 -37.11 -4.64
C ASN A 754 8.37 -35.85 -4.26
N LEU A 755 9.50 -35.62 -4.92
CA LEU A 755 10.26 -34.40 -4.89
C LEU A 755 9.92 -33.56 -6.14
N PHE A 756 9.39 -32.36 -5.94
CA PHE A 756 8.92 -31.48 -7.03
C PHE A 756 9.72 -30.18 -7.07
N LEU A 757 10.22 -29.84 -8.25
CA LEU A 757 10.76 -28.52 -8.55
C LEU A 757 9.74 -27.74 -9.37
N THR A 758 9.31 -26.59 -8.86
CA THR A 758 8.26 -25.78 -9.49
C THR A 758 8.67 -24.32 -9.62
N PHE A 759 8.40 -23.76 -10.79
CA PHE A 759 8.52 -22.34 -11.05
C PHE A 759 7.11 -21.74 -11.09
N ASN A 760 6.92 -20.56 -10.47
CA ASN A 760 5.69 -19.81 -10.53
C ASN A 760 5.97 -18.31 -10.71
N PHE A 761 5.15 -17.66 -11.52
CA PHE A 761 5.10 -16.21 -11.66
C PHE A 761 3.66 -15.75 -11.54
N GLY A 762 3.41 -14.83 -10.62
CA GLY A 762 2.11 -14.24 -10.37
C GLY A 762 1.37 -14.87 -9.18
N TYR A 763 0.05 -14.76 -9.21
CA TYR A 763 -0.82 -15.16 -8.11
C TYR A 763 -1.64 -16.40 -8.49
N ALA A 764 -1.25 -17.56 -7.97
CA ALA A 764 -2.06 -18.76 -8.06
C ALA A 764 -3.27 -18.63 -7.11
N MET A 765 -4.46 -18.49 -7.67
CA MET A 765 -5.68 -18.32 -6.89
C MET A 765 -6.62 -19.50 -7.07
N PHE A 766 -7.01 -20.06 -5.93
CA PHE A 766 -7.98 -21.13 -5.86
C PHE A 766 -9.32 -20.56 -5.39
N ARG A 767 -10.34 -20.68 -6.23
CA ARG A 767 -11.68 -20.23 -5.86
C ARG A 767 -12.20 -21.01 -4.65
N PRO A 768 -12.88 -20.34 -3.72
CA PRO A 768 -13.57 -21.03 -2.66
C PRO A 768 -14.61 -21.97 -3.29
N ARG A 769 -14.72 -23.15 -2.74
CA ARG A 769 -15.78 -24.11 -3.05
C ARG A 769 -17.02 -23.75 -2.25
N GLY A 770 -18.21 -24.09 -2.76
CA GLY A 770 -19.46 -23.93 -2.03
C GLY A 770 -19.47 -24.76 -0.74
N ILE A 771 -18.83 -25.95 -0.78
CA ILE A 771 -18.51 -26.78 0.39
C ILE A 771 -17.06 -26.49 0.79
N HIS A 772 -16.84 -25.46 1.59
CA HIS A 772 -15.52 -25.12 2.10
C HIS A 772 -15.58 -24.93 3.62
N TYR A 773 -14.76 -25.72 4.32
CA TYR A 773 -14.64 -25.66 5.79
C TYR A 773 -13.83 -24.44 6.21
#